data_59edd10c5d2f278a9ea3a9f71207c44f
#
_entry.id   59edd10c5d2f278a9ea3a9f71207c44f
#
_cell.length_a   1.000
_cell.length_b   1.000
_cell.length_c   1.000
_cell.angle_alpha   90.00
_cell.angle_beta   90.00
_cell.angle_gamma   90.00
#
_symmetry.space_group_name_H-M   'P 1'
#
loop_
_entity.id
_entity.type
_entity.pdbx_description
1 polymer ?
#
loop_
_entity_poly.entity_id
_entity_poly.type
_entity_poly.pdbx_seq_one_letter_code
_entity_poly.pdbx_strand_id
1 'polypeptide(L)'
;MNRARLLLLLAMGALVGTFFALDLDHYLSLTQLQVHQERLALWVDRHVVAASLLFLVLYVLTTALSLPGAALLTLAGSAVFGILWGLLLVSFASSLGATLAFLSARFLLRDWVETRFGDKLASVQAGMQKEGAFYLLSLRLIPLFPFFLVNLVMGLTPIRVSTYYWVSQLGMLPGTLVYVLAGSELATLTSTGNLFSPGLLAALTLLGLMPWLMRALQRRLALYRLHAPYRKPAHFDYNLLVIGAGAGGLVTSYIAAAVKARVALIEQHRMGGDCLHTGCVPSKALIRSARFAIEQRKAGELGFTPSQSRADFAAVMARVARVIEEVEPHDSVARYEGLGVECIQGRARVTSPWEVEVNGKRLTSRHIVIATGARPRVPALPGLDGVPYLTSDTLWQRLREPPRHLLVLGGGPIGCELAQSLALLGIPVTLVEQGPQLLPREDRDVAGALAAQLEHDGVTLHLGWQATSAGYMDGKDTNLPIRLHLRRGDETLVVEGDQLLLALGREANVSGFGLEALGVELAPGGTLAIDGFLATNYPSILAVGDVAGPYQFTHFAAHQAWYAAINALFGQFRRFRADYRVMPAATYTSPEIARVGLNQKEARARGIPFESTRFEMAELDRAITDGESGGFVEVLTVPGRDRILGATIVGAHAGERIAEFALAMRHRLGLGKILATVHPYPTLMEGNKYVAGAWRRARQPGRLLALLARYHRWRRGA
;
A
#
# COMPACT_ATOMS: atom_id res chain seq x y z
N MET A 1 -2.96 27.41 36.58
CA MET A 1 -2.55 26.19 37.33
C MET A 1 -2.95 26.40 38.80
N ASN A 2 -3.66 25.44 39.38
CA ASN A 2 -4.16 25.58 40.77
C ASN A 2 -2.97 25.39 41.73
N ARG A 3 -2.91 26.17 42.85
CA ARG A 3 -1.78 26.13 43.85
C ARG A 3 -1.46 24.71 44.31
N ALA A 4 -2.47 23.85 44.47
CA ALA A 4 -2.28 22.45 44.84
C ALA A 4 -1.55 21.62 43.76
N ARG A 5 -1.77 21.88 42.46
CA ARG A 5 -1.05 21.23 41.37
C ARG A 5 0.42 21.64 41.32
N LEU A 6 0.70 22.92 41.59
CA LEU A 6 2.09 23.43 41.62
C LEU A 6 2.86 22.83 42.79
N LEU A 7 2.27 22.74 43.96
CA LEU A 7 2.88 22.12 45.14
C LEU A 7 3.18 20.63 44.94
N LEU A 8 2.26 19.89 44.32
CA LEU A 8 2.46 18.47 43.98
C LEU A 8 3.59 18.27 42.95
N LEU A 9 3.64 19.12 41.93
CA LEU A 9 4.74 19.06 40.92
C LEU A 9 6.10 19.40 41.54
N LEU A 10 6.14 20.39 42.44
CA LEU A 10 7.34 20.74 43.18
C LEU A 10 7.79 19.63 44.14
N ALA A 11 6.84 18.97 44.82
CA ALA A 11 7.12 17.83 45.70
C ALA A 11 7.65 16.63 44.92
N MET A 12 7.04 16.34 43.73
CA MET A 12 7.54 15.28 42.83
C MET A 12 8.94 15.61 42.28
N GLY A 13 9.17 16.85 41.85
CA GLY A 13 10.46 17.32 41.39
C GLY A 13 11.54 17.27 42.47
N ALA A 14 11.19 17.64 43.72
CA ALA A 14 12.08 17.54 44.87
C ALA A 14 12.43 16.07 45.20
N LEU A 15 11.47 15.16 45.17
CA LEU A 15 11.70 13.73 45.39
C LEU A 15 12.63 13.12 44.30
N VAL A 16 12.38 13.44 43.05
CA VAL A 16 13.25 13.01 41.93
C VAL A 16 14.65 13.62 42.05
N GLY A 17 14.73 14.91 42.37
CA GLY A 17 16.02 15.61 42.60
C GLY A 17 16.79 15.01 43.77
N THR A 18 16.14 14.69 44.87
CA THR A 18 16.75 14.04 46.05
C THR A 18 17.25 12.63 45.71
N PHE A 19 16.53 11.88 44.90
CA PHE A 19 16.93 10.53 44.43
C PHE A 19 18.28 10.60 43.71
N PHE A 20 18.46 11.52 42.77
CA PHE A 20 19.72 11.68 42.04
C PHE A 20 20.79 12.41 42.84
N ALA A 21 20.42 13.38 43.70
CA ALA A 21 21.40 14.12 44.53
C ALA A 21 22.05 13.26 45.63
N LEU A 22 21.35 12.20 46.06
CA LEU A 22 21.86 11.23 47.04
C LEU A 22 22.47 9.98 46.39
N ASP A 23 22.69 9.98 45.07
CA ASP A 23 23.22 8.85 44.29
C ASP A 23 22.51 7.50 44.62
N LEU A 24 21.20 7.54 44.87
CA LEU A 24 20.45 6.36 45.22
C LEU A 24 20.36 5.33 44.09
N ASP A 25 20.55 5.76 42.84
CA ASP A 25 20.71 4.88 41.67
C ASP A 25 21.95 3.95 41.78
N HIS A 26 23.01 4.40 42.40
CA HIS A 26 24.21 3.56 42.67
C HIS A 26 23.88 2.37 43.59
N TYR A 27 23.04 2.59 44.61
CA TYR A 27 22.60 1.52 45.54
C TYR A 27 21.62 0.52 44.89
N LEU A 28 20.95 0.91 43.80
CA LEU A 28 20.05 0.05 43.00
C LEU A 28 20.82 -0.66 41.87
N SER A 29 22.14 -0.97 42.05
CA SER A 29 22.93 -1.71 41.09
C SER A 29 22.95 -3.21 41.40
N LEU A 30 23.02 -4.06 40.37
CA LEU A 30 23.13 -5.54 40.52
C LEU A 30 24.32 -5.95 41.40
N THR A 31 25.43 -5.24 41.31
CA THR A 31 26.65 -5.50 42.08
C THR A 31 26.48 -5.27 43.59
N GLN A 32 25.78 -4.20 43.97
CA GLN A 32 25.49 -3.91 45.38
C GLN A 32 24.47 -4.89 45.96
N LEU A 33 23.53 -5.32 45.15
CA LEU A 33 22.53 -6.34 45.55
C LEU A 33 23.18 -7.65 45.86
N GLN A 34 24.13 -8.11 45.05
CA GLN A 34 24.87 -9.35 45.26
C GLN A 34 25.74 -9.30 46.53
N VAL A 35 26.39 -8.18 46.81
CA VAL A 35 27.26 -8.01 48.01
C VAL A 35 26.43 -8.08 49.32
N HIS A 36 25.19 -7.61 49.34
CA HIS A 36 24.38 -7.49 50.53
C HIS A 36 23.24 -8.52 50.62
N GLN A 37 23.15 -9.44 49.69
CA GLN A 37 22.04 -10.40 49.55
C GLN A 37 21.81 -11.26 50.81
N GLU A 38 22.86 -11.86 51.36
CA GLU A 38 22.76 -12.69 52.55
C GLU A 38 22.27 -11.92 53.78
N ARG A 39 22.74 -10.71 54.01
CA ARG A 39 22.28 -9.86 55.11
C ARG A 39 20.84 -9.43 54.95
N LEU A 40 20.43 -9.10 53.72
CA LEU A 40 19.08 -8.72 53.41
C LEU A 40 18.12 -9.90 53.54
N ALA A 41 18.49 -11.09 53.09
CA ALA A 41 17.69 -12.30 53.25
C ALA A 41 17.45 -12.66 54.73
N LEU A 42 18.50 -12.65 55.55
CA LEU A 42 18.40 -12.87 56.98
C LEU A 42 17.54 -11.80 57.71
N TRP A 43 17.59 -10.57 57.28
CA TRP A 43 16.75 -9.50 57.83
C TRP A 43 15.28 -9.68 57.43
N VAL A 44 15.03 -10.07 56.19
CA VAL A 44 13.69 -10.36 55.67
C VAL A 44 13.06 -11.54 56.38
N ASP A 45 13.80 -12.61 56.58
CA ASP A 45 13.29 -13.80 57.33
C ASP A 45 12.87 -13.46 58.75
N ARG A 46 13.53 -12.51 59.39
CA ARG A 46 13.19 -12.05 60.74
C ARG A 46 12.06 -11.02 60.78
N HIS A 47 11.85 -10.28 59.73
CA HIS A 47 10.92 -9.12 59.67
C HIS A 47 10.09 -9.11 58.39
N VAL A 48 9.52 -10.23 57.98
CA VAL A 48 8.85 -10.42 56.67
C VAL A 48 7.81 -9.33 56.38
N VAL A 49 6.98 -8.97 57.37
CA VAL A 49 5.94 -7.94 57.17
C VAL A 49 6.54 -6.55 56.96
N ALA A 50 7.51 -6.16 57.78
CA ALA A 50 8.15 -4.83 57.68
C ALA A 50 8.95 -4.71 56.37
N ALA A 51 9.67 -5.75 55.98
CA ALA A 51 10.43 -5.84 54.74
C ALA A 51 9.52 -5.77 53.50
N SER A 52 8.41 -6.51 53.54
CA SER A 52 7.42 -6.50 52.47
C SER A 52 6.77 -5.15 52.28
N LEU A 53 6.40 -4.47 53.37
CA LEU A 53 5.84 -3.13 53.32
C LEU A 53 6.84 -2.10 52.80
N LEU A 54 8.10 -2.13 53.28
CA LEU A 54 9.17 -1.26 52.80
C LEU A 54 9.44 -1.45 51.32
N PHE A 55 9.54 -2.70 50.87
CA PHE A 55 9.73 -3.03 49.45
C PHE A 55 8.55 -2.54 48.60
N LEU A 56 7.32 -2.78 49.06
CA LEU A 56 6.11 -2.35 48.35
C LEU A 56 6.09 -0.81 48.19
N VAL A 57 6.36 -0.07 49.27
CA VAL A 57 6.42 1.41 49.24
C VAL A 57 7.51 1.89 48.29
N LEU A 58 8.71 1.32 48.40
CA LEU A 58 9.84 1.69 47.54
C LEU A 58 9.50 1.43 46.05
N TYR A 59 8.96 0.26 45.76
CA TYR A 59 8.59 -0.12 44.39
C TYR A 59 7.49 0.76 43.83
N VAL A 60 6.44 1.03 44.62
CA VAL A 60 5.33 1.91 44.22
C VAL A 60 5.83 3.33 43.96
N LEU A 61 6.69 3.88 44.82
CA LEU A 61 7.26 5.22 44.63
C LEU A 61 8.11 5.29 43.36
N THR A 62 9.00 4.32 43.14
CA THR A 62 9.86 4.24 41.96
C THR A 62 9.02 4.22 40.66
N THR A 63 7.97 3.41 40.62
CA THR A 63 7.10 3.28 39.46
C THR A 63 6.14 4.47 39.29
N ALA A 64 5.62 5.03 40.38
CA ALA A 64 4.76 6.21 40.36
C ALA A 64 5.47 7.46 39.84
N LEU A 65 6.75 7.62 40.23
CA LEU A 65 7.61 8.71 39.77
C LEU A 65 8.26 8.43 38.43
N SER A 66 7.98 7.25 37.83
CA SER A 66 8.56 6.82 36.54
C SER A 66 10.10 6.80 36.52
N LEU A 67 10.71 6.49 37.66
CA LEU A 67 12.17 6.39 37.79
C LEU A 67 12.70 5.11 37.11
N PRO A 68 13.89 5.15 36.52
CA PRO A 68 14.55 3.95 36.02
C PRO A 68 14.93 3.06 37.22
N GLY A 69 14.62 1.75 37.15
CA GLY A 69 14.99 0.79 38.22
C GLY A 69 13.90 -0.24 38.54
N ALA A 70 12.69 -0.11 38.02
CA ALA A 70 11.60 -1.07 38.28
C ALA A 70 11.97 -2.52 37.93
N ALA A 71 12.71 -2.75 36.84
CA ALA A 71 13.20 -4.07 36.45
C ALA A 71 14.21 -4.63 37.47
N LEU A 72 15.13 -3.78 37.96
CA LEU A 72 16.09 -4.17 38.98
C LEU A 72 15.42 -4.47 40.33
N LEU A 73 14.42 -3.67 40.72
CA LEU A 73 13.61 -3.94 41.91
C LEU A 73 12.82 -5.26 41.78
N THR A 74 12.35 -5.61 40.57
CA THR A 74 11.71 -6.90 40.32
C THR A 74 12.68 -8.06 40.55
N LEU A 75 13.88 -7.98 39.97
CA LEU A 75 14.94 -8.98 40.15
C LEU A 75 15.36 -9.08 41.64
N ALA A 76 15.56 -7.94 42.31
CA ALA A 76 15.90 -7.88 43.72
C ALA A 76 14.83 -8.45 44.61
N GLY A 77 13.56 -8.10 44.38
CA GLY A 77 12.42 -8.62 45.14
C GLY A 77 12.31 -10.13 45.04
N SER A 78 12.50 -10.70 43.87
CA SER A 78 12.47 -12.15 43.71
C SER A 78 13.69 -12.84 44.30
N ALA A 79 14.87 -12.22 44.25
CA ALA A 79 16.09 -12.73 44.86
C ALA A 79 15.99 -12.81 46.39
N VAL A 80 15.25 -11.87 47.00
CA VAL A 80 15.17 -11.74 48.49
C VAL A 80 13.92 -12.45 49.05
N PHE A 81 12.76 -12.31 48.37
CA PHE A 81 11.46 -12.83 48.85
C PHE A 81 11.09 -14.20 48.24
N GLY A 82 11.90 -14.70 47.29
CA GLY A 82 11.58 -15.91 46.54
C GLY A 82 10.51 -15.73 45.50
N ILE A 83 10.18 -16.81 44.79
CA ILE A 83 9.32 -16.72 43.57
C ILE A 83 7.88 -16.33 43.92
N LEU A 84 7.22 -17.02 44.84
CA LEU A 84 5.78 -16.83 45.11
C LEU A 84 5.50 -15.48 45.78
N TRP A 85 6.21 -15.17 46.85
CA TRP A 85 6.03 -13.95 47.61
C TRP A 85 6.52 -12.74 46.84
N GLY A 86 7.68 -12.85 46.14
CA GLY A 86 8.20 -11.85 45.23
C GLY A 86 7.23 -11.54 44.07
N LEU A 87 6.64 -12.55 43.46
CA LEU A 87 5.64 -12.37 42.39
C LEU A 87 4.42 -11.59 42.87
N LEU A 88 3.87 -11.94 44.04
CA LEU A 88 2.74 -11.23 44.64
C LEU A 88 3.10 -9.75 44.91
N LEU A 89 4.19 -9.49 45.63
CA LEU A 89 4.61 -8.15 46.00
C LEU A 89 4.88 -7.28 44.76
N VAL A 90 5.66 -7.77 43.80
CA VAL A 90 5.99 -7.07 42.58
C VAL A 90 4.76 -6.81 41.70
N SER A 91 3.89 -7.80 41.57
CA SER A 91 2.68 -7.68 40.74
C SER A 91 1.74 -6.59 41.26
N PHE A 92 1.49 -6.56 42.57
CA PHE A 92 0.63 -5.54 43.17
C PHE A 92 1.32 -4.17 43.24
N ALA A 93 2.60 -4.12 43.61
CA ALA A 93 3.37 -2.87 43.66
C ALA A 93 3.51 -2.19 42.30
N SER A 94 3.80 -2.95 41.26
CA SER A 94 3.91 -2.43 39.89
C SER A 94 2.58 -1.87 39.36
N SER A 95 1.45 -2.54 39.67
CA SER A 95 0.12 -2.07 39.25
C SER A 95 -0.36 -0.85 40.02
N LEU A 96 -0.08 -0.79 41.32
CA LEU A 96 -0.35 0.40 42.14
C LEU A 96 0.48 1.59 41.68
N GLY A 97 1.78 1.41 41.49
CA GLY A 97 2.66 2.47 41.02
C GLY A 97 2.31 2.94 39.60
N ALA A 98 2.00 2.01 38.69
CA ALA A 98 1.50 2.36 37.36
C ALA A 98 0.20 3.17 37.42
N THR A 99 -0.70 2.85 38.35
CA THR A 99 -1.97 3.57 38.53
C THR A 99 -1.73 4.97 39.10
N LEU A 100 -0.79 5.14 40.01
CA LEU A 100 -0.41 6.46 40.51
C LEU A 100 0.25 7.30 39.42
N ALA A 101 1.15 6.74 38.60
CA ALA A 101 1.73 7.40 37.43
C ALA A 101 0.66 7.83 36.41
N PHE A 102 -0.31 6.95 36.14
CA PHE A 102 -1.47 7.22 35.30
C PHE A 102 -2.33 8.37 35.84
N LEU A 103 -2.60 8.38 37.15
CA LEU A 103 -3.35 9.48 37.80
C LEU A 103 -2.57 10.79 37.76
N SER A 104 -1.26 10.76 38.00
CA SER A 104 -0.38 11.93 37.89
C SER A 104 -0.42 12.49 36.46
N ALA A 105 -0.34 11.65 35.43
CA ALA A 105 -0.48 12.08 34.05
C ALA A 105 -1.86 12.70 33.76
N ARG A 106 -2.93 12.10 34.28
CA ARG A 106 -4.31 12.58 34.08
C ARG A 106 -4.57 13.93 34.71
N PHE A 107 -4.07 14.16 35.93
CA PHE A 107 -4.43 15.33 36.70
C PHE A 107 -3.36 16.43 36.67
N LEU A 108 -2.09 16.12 36.50
CA LEU A 108 -0.99 17.07 36.60
C LEU A 108 -0.38 17.44 35.23
N LEU A 109 -0.22 16.50 34.30
CA LEU A 109 0.57 16.69 33.09
C LEU A 109 -0.27 16.79 31.81
N ARG A 110 -1.60 16.77 31.88
CA ARG A 110 -2.49 16.69 30.74
C ARG A 110 -2.19 17.77 29.68
N ASP A 111 -2.18 19.04 30.11
CA ASP A 111 -2.00 20.17 29.18
C ASP A 111 -0.61 20.15 28.49
N TRP A 112 0.42 19.69 29.18
CA TRP A 112 1.78 19.57 28.65
C TRP A 112 1.91 18.44 27.63
N VAL A 113 1.27 17.30 27.90
CA VAL A 113 1.36 16.13 27.00
C VAL A 113 0.50 16.34 25.75
N GLU A 114 -0.67 16.96 25.86
CA GLU A 114 -1.51 17.30 24.70
C GLU A 114 -0.78 18.25 23.73
N THR A 115 -0.04 19.22 24.24
CA THR A 115 0.76 20.15 23.41
C THR A 115 1.96 19.50 22.74
N ARG A 116 2.59 18.51 23.38
CA ARG A 116 3.86 17.91 22.91
C ARG A 116 3.66 16.66 22.03
N PHE A 117 2.57 15.92 22.22
CA PHE A 117 2.33 14.60 21.63
C PHE A 117 0.96 14.45 20.97
N GLY A 118 0.26 15.54 20.64
CA GLY A 118 -1.12 15.55 20.14
C GLY A 118 -1.38 14.59 18.97
N ASP A 119 -0.53 14.57 17.96
CA ASP A 119 -0.68 13.70 16.77
C ASP A 119 -0.60 12.20 17.11
N LYS A 120 0.27 11.83 18.06
CA LYS A 120 0.40 10.43 18.52
C LYS A 120 -0.76 10.03 19.44
N LEU A 121 -1.35 11.00 20.13
CA LEU A 121 -2.48 10.79 21.02
C LEU A 121 -3.75 10.43 20.24
N ALA A 122 -3.96 11.00 19.04
CA ALA A 122 -5.11 10.72 18.20
C ALA A 122 -5.20 9.22 17.82
N SER A 123 -4.08 8.59 17.53
CA SER A 123 -4.03 7.15 17.21
C SER A 123 -4.36 6.25 18.40
N VAL A 124 -3.93 6.65 19.61
CA VAL A 124 -4.23 5.92 20.85
C VAL A 124 -5.69 6.09 21.25
N GLN A 125 -6.24 7.30 21.11
CA GLN A 125 -7.66 7.56 21.36
C GLN A 125 -8.56 6.79 20.42
N ALA A 126 -8.21 6.71 19.12
CA ALA A 126 -8.92 5.90 18.13
C ALA A 126 -8.87 4.40 18.49
N GLY A 127 -7.70 3.88 18.90
CA GLY A 127 -7.55 2.50 19.39
C GLY A 127 -8.39 2.22 20.63
N MET A 128 -8.43 3.17 21.58
CA MET A 128 -9.26 3.06 22.79
C MET A 128 -10.75 3.11 22.50
N GLN A 129 -11.19 3.94 21.53
CA GLN A 129 -12.61 4.00 21.13
C GLN A 129 -13.04 2.70 20.43
N LYS A 130 -12.15 2.09 19.60
CA LYS A 130 -12.44 0.86 18.87
C LYS A 130 -12.39 -0.38 19.76
N GLU A 131 -11.41 -0.50 20.64
CA GLU A 131 -11.09 -1.76 21.36
C GLU A 131 -11.22 -1.63 22.90
N GLY A 132 -11.42 -0.45 23.44
CA GLY A 132 -11.62 -0.21 24.88
C GLY A 132 -10.49 -0.74 25.75
N ALA A 133 -10.86 -1.45 26.84
CA ALA A 133 -9.91 -2.05 27.79
C ALA A 133 -8.94 -3.05 27.15
N PHE A 134 -9.32 -3.65 26.03
CA PHE A 134 -8.50 -4.62 25.34
C PHE A 134 -7.27 -3.98 24.67
N TYR A 135 -7.40 -2.72 24.25
CA TYR A 135 -6.27 -1.94 23.72
C TYR A 135 -5.17 -1.77 24.79
N LEU A 136 -5.56 -1.45 26.03
CA LEU A 136 -4.61 -1.37 27.16
C LEU A 136 -3.97 -2.74 27.44
N LEU A 137 -4.78 -3.81 27.46
CA LEU A 137 -4.26 -5.18 27.65
C LEU A 137 -3.21 -5.52 26.59
N SER A 138 -3.47 -5.16 25.34
CA SER A 138 -2.54 -5.34 24.23
C SER A 138 -1.22 -4.59 24.44
N LEU A 139 -1.28 -3.34 24.89
CA LEU A 139 -0.08 -2.55 25.19
C LEU A 139 0.72 -3.12 26.39
N ARG A 140 0.06 -3.74 27.35
CA ARG A 140 0.72 -4.36 28.53
C ARG A 140 1.37 -5.71 28.20
N LEU A 141 0.72 -6.48 27.35
CA LEU A 141 1.22 -7.80 26.94
C LEU A 141 2.41 -7.70 25.97
N ILE A 142 2.51 -6.60 25.20
CA ILE A 142 3.62 -6.39 24.27
C ILE A 142 4.61 -5.39 24.88
N PRO A 143 5.79 -5.82 25.36
CA PRO A 143 6.80 -4.92 25.93
C PRO A 143 7.55 -4.12 24.84
N LEU A 144 6.81 -3.55 23.89
CA LEU A 144 7.35 -2.72 22.81
C LEU A 144 7.53 -1.25 23.25
N PHE A 145 6.69 -0.85 24.18
CA PHE A 145 6.68 0.53 24.69
C PHE A 145 7.26 0.57 26.10
N PRO A 146 8.07 1.58 26.43
CA PRO A 146 8.53 1.78 27.80
C PRO A 146 7.36 1.85 28.77
N PHE A 147 7.51 1.20 29.93
CA PHE A 147 6.48 1.10 30.96
C PHE A 147 5.88 2.45 31.34
N PHE A 148 6.70 3.46 31.55
CA PHE A 148 6.27 4.83 31.91
C PHE A 148 5.45 5.50 30.80
N LEU A 149 5.77 5.23 29.52
CA LEU A 149 5.08 5.84 28.40
C LEU A 149 3.64 5.36 28.31
N VAL A 150 3.40 4.06 28.53
CA VAL A 150 2.04 3.49 28.58
C VAL A 150 1.22 4.13 29.69
N ASN A 151 1.80 4.34 30.88
CA ASN A 151 1.11 4.97 32.01
C ASN A 151 0.74 6.43 31.69
N LEU A 152 1.68 7.18 31.12
CA LEU A 152 1.50 8.59 30.75
C LEU A 152 0.40 8.75 29.68
N VAL A 153 0.50 8.02 28.59
CA VAL A 153 -0.42 8.13 27.45
C VAL A 153 -1.82 7.66 27.82
N MET A 154 -1.94 6.57 28.57
CA MET A 154 -3.25 6.08 29.03
C MET A 154 -3.92 7.02 30.03
N GLY A 155 -3.17 7.82 30.79
CA GLY A 155 -3.69 8.89 31.65
C GLY A 155 -4.51 9.93 30.89
N LEU A 156 -4.25 10.13 29.60
CA LEU A 156 -4.95 11.08 28.73
C LEU A 156 -6.18 10.49 28.03
N THR A 157 -6.43 9.19 28.23
CA THR A 157 -7.62 8.51 27.67
C THR A 157 -8.78 8.52 28.67
N PRO A 158 -10.05 8.34 28.21
CA PRO A 158 -11.20 8.31 29.10
C PRO A 158 -11.38 7.00 29.88
N ILE A 159 -10.35 6.12 29.94
CA ILE A 159 -10.43 4.84 30.64
C ILE A 159 -10.68 5.03 32.15
N ARG A 160 -11.55 4.21 32.74
CA ARG A 160 -11.82 4.23 34.19
C ARG A 160 -10.60 3.73 34.98
N VAL A 161 -10.32 4.32 36.14
CA VAL A 161 -9.18 3.96 36.99
C VAL A 161 -9.21 2.46 37.37
N SER A 162 -10.37 1.94 37.75
CA SER A 162 -10.53 0.53 38.08
C SER A 162 -10.22 -0.41 36.90
N THR A 163 -10.71 -0.05 35.72
CA THR A 163 -10.41 -0.80 34.48
C THR A 163 -8.92 -0.75 34.16
N TYR A 164 -8.28 0.42 34.31
CA TYR A 164 -6.85 0.57 34.09
C TYR A 164 -6.05 -0.31 35.08
N TYR A 165 -6.39 -0.29 36.37
CA TYR A 165 -5.73 -1.10 37.38
C TYR A 165 -5.80 -2.60 37.07
N TRP A 166 -7.02 -3.15 36.94
CA TRP A 166 -7.19 -4.59 36.75
C TRP A 166 -6.65 -5.11 35.41
N VAL A 167 -6.81 -4.34 34.34
CA VAL A 167 -6.24 -4.69 33.03
C VAL A 167 -4.71 -4.62 33.07
N SER A 168 -4.12 -3.65 33.76
CA SER A 168 -2.68 -3.59 33.95
C SER A 168 -2.17 -4.73 34.82
N GLN A 169 -2.88 -5.06 35.90
CA GLN A 169 -2.56 -6.20 36.78
C GLN A 169 -2.46 -7.50 36.01
N LEU A 170 -3.49 -7.81 35.22
CA LEU A 170 -3.52 -9.04 34.41
C LEU A 170 -2.54 -9.01 33.24
N GLY A 171 -2.40 -7.86 32.57
CA GLY A 171 -1.55 -7.71 31.41
C GLY A 171 -0.04 -7.71 31.72
N MET A 172 0.36 -7.27 32.91
CA MET A 172 1.76 -7.28 33.34
C MET A 172 2.18 -8.61 33.98
N LEU A 173 1.23 -9.41 34.48
CA LEU A 173 1.52 -10.64 35.24
C LEU A 173 2.47 -11.62 34.50
N PRO A 174 2.28 -11.93 33.21
CA PRO A 174 3.19 -12.82 32.49
C PRO A 174 4.63 -12.29 32.43
N GLY A 175 4.78 -10.97 32.18
CA GLY A 175 6.10 -10.32 32.18
C GLY A 175 6.74 -10.34 33.56
N THR A 176 5.98 -10.00 34.60
CA THR A 176 6.45 -10.02 35.98
C THR A 176 6.92 -11.41 36.39
N LEU A 177 6.18 -12.47 36.02
CA LEU A 177 6.58 -13.86 36.32
C LEU A 177 7.95 -14.20 35.72
N VAL A 178 8.19 -13.82 34.46
CA VAL A 178 9.49 -14.09 33.81
C VAL A 178 10.63 -13.33 34.45
N TYR A 179 10.42 -12.08 34.82
CA TYR A 179 11.44 -11.29 35.56
C TYR A 179 11.68 -11.86 36.96
N VAL A 180 10.66 -12.32 37.65
CA VAL A 180 10.78 -12.96 39.00
C VAL A 180 11.54 -14.27 38.91
N LEU A 181 11.26 -15.12 37.90
CA LEU A 181 12.02 -16.33 37.64
C LEU A 181 13.49 -16.04 37.35
N ALA A 182 13.77 -15.03 36.49
CA ALA A 182 15.14 -14.63 36.21
C ALA A 182 15.87 -14.11 37.45
N GLY A 183 15.20 -13.35 38.33
CA GLY A 183 15.78 -12.83 39.56
C GLY A 183 16.05 -13.89 40.60
N SER A 184 15.17 -14.90 40.74
CA SER A 184 15.40 -16.01 41.63
C SER A 184 16.59 -16.90 41.22
N GLU A 185 16.81 -17.08 39.92
CA GLU A 185 17.97 -17.80 39.39
C GLU A 185 19.26 -16.96 39.57
N LEU A 186 19.21 -15.65 39.40
CA LEU A 186 20.34 -14.78 39.69
C LEU A 186 20.78 -14.81 41.14
N ALA A 187 19.85 -15.05 42.07
CA ALA A 187 20.13 -15.18 43.50
C ALA A 187 20.93 -16.43 43.85
N THR A 188 20.85 -17.49 43.04
CA THR A 188 21.57 -18.77 43.27
C THR A 188 22.99 -18.77 42.71
N LEU A 189 23.39 -17.70 42.01
CA LEU A 189 24.70 -17.56 41.40
C LEU A 189 25.77 -17.16 42.47
N THR A 190 26.33 -18.14 43.21
CA THR A 190 27.32 -17.91 44.27
C THR A 190 28.78 -17.82 43.76
N SER A 191 29.04 -18.03 42.46
CA SER A 191 30.39 -17.88 41.88
C SER A 191 30.34 -17.75 40.39
N THR A 192 31.41 -17.13 39.81
CA THR A 192 31.59 -16.84 38.40
C THR A 192 31.52 -18.03 37.42
N GLY A 193 31.28 -19.24 37.90
CA GLY A 193 31.22 -20.47 37.10
C GLY A 193 29.84 -20.84 36.55
N ASN A 194 28.73 -20.29 37.08
CA ASN A 194 27.36 -20.74 36.76
C ASN A 194 26.50 -19.72 35.98
N LEU A 195 27.12 -18.82 35.21
CA LEU A 195 26.41 -17.89 34.31
C LEU A 195 25.54 -18.58 33.24
N PHE A 196 25.68 -19.88 33.07
CA PHE A 196 24.94 -20.73 32.16
C PHE A 196 24.01 -21.72 32.85
N SER A 197 23.41 -21.35 34.00
CA SER A 197 22.41 -22.25 34.61
C SER A 197 21.26 -22.48 33.63
N PRO A 198 20.77 -23.73 33.46
CA PRO A 198 19.65 -24.02 32.56
C PRO A 198 18.39 -23.19 32.87
N GLY A 199 18.16 -22.86 34.14
CA GLY A 199 17.04 -22.03 34.60
C GLY A 199 17.17 -20.58 34.14
N LEU A 200 18.34 -19.98 34.28
CA LEU A 200 18.60 -18.59 33.81
C LEU A 200 18.50 -18.49 32.27
N LEU A 201 19.09 -19.45 31.54
CA LEU A 201 18.98 -19.51 30.10
C LEU A 201 17.55 -19.68 29.63
N ALA A 202 16.76 -20.52 30.30
CA ALA A 202 15.34 -20.72 30.02
C ALA A 202 14.53 -19.44 30.29
N ALA A 203 14.76 -18.75 31.41
CA ALA A 203 14.09 -17.49 31.75
C ALA A 203 14.43 -16.37 30.75
N LEU A 204 15.71 -16.18 30.39
CA LEU A 204 16.13 -15.20 29.38
C LEU A 204 15.58 -15.52 27.99
N THR A 205 15.56 -16.80 27.60
CA THR A 205 14.96 -17.26 26.33
C THR A 205 13.46 -16.96 26.32
N LEU A 206 12.77 -17.28 27.42
CA LEU A 206 11.33 -16.99 27.55
C LEU A 206 11.05 -15.49 27.50
N LEU A 207 11.89 -14.67 28.15
CA LEU A 207 11.80 -13.21 28.09
C LEU A 207 11.95 -12.69 26.65
N GLY A 208 12.94 -13.21 25.91
CA GLY A 208 13.16 -12.87 24.50
C GLY A 208 12.03 -13.32 23.57
N LEU A 209 11.45 -14.48 23.82
CA LEU A 209 10.34 -15.04 23.03
C LEU A 209 8.97 -14.47 23.40
N MET A 210 8.82 -13.93 24.60
CA MET A 210 7.54 -13.47 25.16
C MET A 210 6.80 -12.48 24.24
N PRO A 211 7.42 -11.45 23.64
CA PRO A 211 6.72 -10.54 22.73
C PRO A 211 6.12 -11.27 21.53
N TRP A 212 6.79 -12.31 21.03
CA TRP A 212 6.29 -13.15 19.93
C TRP A 212 5.13 -14.04 20.36
N LEU A 213 5.23 -14.65 21.51
CA LEU A 213 4.16 -15.49 22.08
C LEU A 213 2.89 -14.67 22.36
N MET A 214 3.05 -13.48 22.94
CA MET A 214 1.93 -12.60 23.22
C MET A 214 1.26 -12.09 21.95
N ARG A 215 2.03 -11.70 20.93
CA ARG A 215 1.49 -11.34 19.61
C ARG A 215 0.75 -12.50 18.95
N ALA A 216 1.28 -13.71 19.04
CA ALA A 216 0.63 -14.90 18.51
C ALA A 216 -0.69 -15.20 19.24
N LEU A 217 -0.70 -15.09 20.58
CA LEU A 217 -1.89 -15.26 21.41
C LEU A 217 -2.95 -14.19 21.08
N GLN A 218 -2.57 -12.92 20.99
CA GLN A 218 -3.49 -11.84 20.64
C GLN A 218 -4.12 -12.05 19.27
N ARG A 219 -3.31 -12.43 18.26
CA ARG A 219 -3.82 -12.76 16.92
C ARG A 219 -4.80 -13.92 16.97
N ARG A 220 -4.51 -14.99 17.75
CA ARG A 220 -5.43 -16.11 17.92
C ARG A 220 -6.73 -15.70 18.58
N LEU A 221 -6.67 -14.89 19.64
CA LEU A 221 -7.87 -14.41 20.34
C LEU A 221 -8.70 -13.46 19.46
N ALA A 222 -8.06 -12.56 18.70
CA ALA A 222 -8.74 -11.69 17.75
C ALA A 222 -9.45 -12.51 16.66
N LEU A 223 -8.76 -13.48 16.06
CA LEU A 223 -9.34 -14.39 15.07
C LEU A 223 -10.48 -15.24 15.66
N TYR A 224 -10.32 -15.73 16.88
CA TYR A 224 -11.39 -16.50 17.55
C TYR A 224 -12.65 -15.65 17.70
N ARG A 225 -12.53 -14.40 18.17
CA ARG A 225 -13.66 -13.47 18.29
C ARG A 225 -14.29 -13.14 16.96
N LEU A 226 -13.47 -12.91 15.94
CA LEU A 226 -13.94 -12.58 14.59
C LEU A 226 -14.72 -13.74 13.96
N HIS A 227 -14.33 -14.98 14.23
CA HIS A 227 -15.00 -16.17 13.71
C HIS A 227 -16.14 -16.68 14.62
N ALA A 228 -16.25 -16.22 15.87
CA ALA A 228 -17.21 -16.73 16.85
C ALA A 228 -18.69 -16.70 16.36
N PRO A 229 -19.15 -15.71 15.57
CA PRO A 229 -20.52 -15.71 15.04
C PRO A 229 -20.77 -16.77 13.97
N TYR A 230 -19.72 -17.37 13.39
CA TYR A 230 -19.81 -18.22 12.21
C TYR A 230 -19.39 -19.66 12.53
N ARG A 231 -20.21 -20.63 12.06
CA ARG A 231 -19.87 -22.05 12.18
C ARG A 231 -19.02 -22.48 10.98
N LYS A 232 -17.79 -22.91 11.24
CA LYS A 232 -16.92 -23.44 10.19
C LYS A 232 -17.47 -24.79 9.70
N PRO A 233 -17.65 -25.01 8.38
CA PRO A 233 -18.05 -26.29 7.83
C PRO A 233 -17.05 -27.41 8.15
N ALA A 234 -17.53 -28.61 8.40
CA ALA A 234 -16.69 -29.80 8.58
C ALA A 234 -16.10 -30.28 7.24
N HIS A 235 -16.88 -30.14 6.17
CA HIS A 235 -16.52 -30.46 4.80
C HIS A 235 -16.77 -29.22 3.91
N PHE A 236 -16.01 -29.10 2.84
CA PHE A 236 -16.13 -28.00 1.90
C PHE A 236 -16.42 -28.53 0.50
N ASP A 237 -17.32 -27.85 -0.23
CA ASP A 237 -17.63 -28.18 -1.62
C ASP A 237 -16.43 -27.87 -2.54
N TYR A 238 -15.68 -26.79 -2.23
CA TYR A 238 -14.55 -26.31 -3.02
C TYR A 238 -13.29 -26.05 -2.17
N ASN A 239 -12.14 -26.17 -2.78
CA ASN A 239 -10.89 -25.69 -2.21
C ASN A 239 -10.82 -24.15 -2.30
N LEU A 240 -11.40 -23.58 -3.37
CA LEU A 240 -11.38 -22.16 -3.68
C LEU A 240 -12.67 -21.71 -4.36
N LEU A 241 -13.30 -20.66 -3.85
CA LEU A 241 -14.33 -19.89 -4.53
C LEU A 241 -13.77 -18.55 -4.96
N VAL A 242 -13.97 -18.16 -6.21
CA VAL A 242 -13.50 -16.88 -6.76
C VAL A 242 -14.73 -16.06 -7.18
N ILE A 243 -14.81 -14.82 -6.73
CA ILE A 243 -15.91 -13.90 -7.02
C ILE A 243 -15.42 -12.81 -7.96
N GLY A 244 -15.94 -12.81 -9.19
CA GLY A 244 -15.56 -11.91 -10.28
C GLY A 244 -14.62 -12.57 -11.29
N ALA A 245 -15.00 -12.56 -12.56
CA ALA A 245 -14.28 -13.16 -13.67
C ALA A 245 -13.53 -12.13 -14.54
N GLY A 246 -12.96 -11.11 -13.92
CA GLY A 246 -11.94 -10.25 -14.54
C GLY A 246 -10.55 -10.90 -14.46
N ALA A 247 -9.50 -10.18 -14.89
CA ALA A 247 -8.14 -10.71 -14.98
C ALA A 247 -7.63 -11.37 -13.68
N GLY A 248 -7.94 -10.80 -12.51
CA GLY A 248 -7.55 -11.38 -11.22
C GLY A 248 -8.24 -12.71 -10.95
N GLY A 249 -9.57 -12.78 -11.18
CA GLY A 249 -10.35 -13.99 -10.94
C GLY A 249 -10.04 -15.11 -11.93
N LEU A 250 -9.95 -14.79 -13.21
CA LEU A 250 -9.57 -15.72 -14.26
C LEU A 250 -8.23 -16.39 -13.98
N VAL A 251 -7.19 -15.60 -13.72
CA VAL A 251 -5.84 -16.13 -13.44
C VAL A 251 -5.82 -16.94 -12.13
N THR A 252 -6.50 -16.48 -11.08
CA THR A 252 -6.59 -17.22 -9.82
C THR A 252 -7.23 -18.60 -10.03
N SER A 253 -8.33 -18.65 -10.81
CA SER A 253 -9.11 -19.86 -11.03
C SER A 253 -8.35 -20.89 -11.87
N TYR A 254 -7.73 -20.48 -13.00
CA TYR A 254 -6.99 -21.43 -13.80
C TYR A 254 -5.76 -21.98 -13.09
N ILE A 255 -5.05 -21.16 -12.29
CA ILE A 255 -3.91 -21.64 -11.48
C ILE A 255 -4.38 -22.69 -10.48
N ALA A 256 -5.52 -22.44 -9.80
CA ALA A 256 -6.09 -23.40 -8.87
C ALA A 256 -6.49 -24.71 -9.56
N ALA A 257 -7.13 -24.65 -10.72
CA ALA A 257 -7.51 -25.81 -11.51
C ALA A 257 -6.28 -26.57 -12.05
N ALA A 258 -5.23 -25.87 -12.48
CA ALA A 258 -4.00 -26.47 -12.96
C ALA A 258 -3.30 -27.35 -11.91
N VAL A 259 -3.39 -26.98 -10.63
CA VAL A 259 -2.89 -27.78 -9.49
C VAL A 259 -3.94 -28.75 -8.93
N LYS A 260 -5.00 -29.04 -9.72
CA LYS A 260 -6.06 -30.00 -9.42
C LYS A 260 -6.92 -29.66 -8.18
N ALA A 261 -6.98 -28.39 -7.78
CA ALA A 261 -7.92 -27.95 -6.78
C ALA A 261 -9.33 -27.85 -7.38
N ARG A 262 -10.37 -28.23 -6.61
CA ARG A 262 -11.74 -27.98 -6.99
C ARG A 262 -12.05 -26.49 -6.79
N VAL A 263 -12.30 -25.78 -7.87
CA VAL A 263 -12.51 -24.32 -7.90
C VAL A 263 -13.79 -23.95 -8.63
N ALA A 264 -14.55 -23.01 -8.07
CA ALA A 264 -15.65 -22.36 -8.77
C ALA A 264 -15.36 -20.86 -8.95
N LEU A 265 -15.70 -20.35 -10.12
CA LEU A 265 -15.60 -18.95 -10.52
C LEU A 265 -17.02 -18.40 -10.71
N ILE A 266 -17.40 -17.40 -9.92
CA ILE A 266 -18.72 -16.82 -9.93
C ILE A 266 -18.66 -15.44 -10.61
N GLU A 267 -19.47 -15.25 -11.67
CA GLU A 267 -19.54 -13.98 -12.40
C GLU A 267 -21.02 -13.55 -12.54
N GLN A 268 -21.29 -12.27 -12.23
CA GLN A 268 -22.64 -11.73 -12.31
C GLN A 268 -23.03 -11.22 -13.71
N HIS A 269 -22.04 -10.86 -14.56
CA HIS A 269 -22.27 -10.28 -15.88
C HIS A 269 -21.60 -11.13 -16.98
N ARG A 270 -20.41 -10.75 -17.43
CA ARG A 270 -19.68 -11.40 -18.53
C ARG A 270 -18.26 -11.74 -18.10
N MET A 271 -17.81 -12.91 -18.52
CA MET A 271 -16.42 -13.34 -18.34
C MET A 271 -15.46 -12.38 -19.07
N GLY A 272 -14.23 -12.20 -18.57
CA GLY A 272 -13.22 -11.27 -19.11
C GLY A 272 -13.14 -9.93 -18.38
N GLY A 273 -14.26 -9.52 -17.73
CA GLY A 273 -14.33 -8.28 -16.95
C GLY A 273 -14.04 -7.02 -17.75
N ASP A 274 -13.61 -5.95 -17.05
CA ASP A 274 -13.40 -4.63 -17.65
C ASP A 274 -12.34 -4.65 -18.74
N CYS A 275 -11.25 -5.40 -18.56
CA CYS A 275 -10.15 -5.42 -19.52
C CYS A 275 -10.62 -5.81 -20.93
N LEU A 276 -11.44 -6.86 -21.04
CA LEU A 276 -11.94 -7.35 -22.32
C LEU A 276 -13.04 -6.46 -22.88
N HIS A 277 -14.01 -6.07 -22.06
CA HIS A 277 -15.26 -5.49 -22.57
C HIS A 277 -15.28 -3.96 -22.58
N THR A 278 -14.57 -3.31 -21.65
CA THR A 278 -14.73 -1.86 -21.43
C THR A 278 -13.41 -1.10 -21.24
N GLY A 279 -12.28 -1.83 -21.12
CA GLY A 279 -10.97 -1.24 -20.80
C GLY A 279 -9.93 -1.41 -21.89
N CYS A 280 -8.99 -2.33 -21.65
CA CYS A 280 -7.78 -2.45 -22.46
C CYS A 280 -8.05 -2.83 -23.92
N VAL A 281 -8.87 -3.83 -24.18
CA VAL A 281 -9.12 -4.35 -25.53
C VAL A 281 -9.81 -3.30 -26.42
N PRO A 282 -10.97 -2.75 -26.03
CA PRO A 282 -11.64 -1.75 -26.85
C PRO A 282 -10.81 -0.47 -27.01
N SER A 283 -10.17 0.02 -25.96
CA SER A 283 -9.38 1.26 -26.07
C SER A 283 -8.17 1.09 -26.99
N LYS A 284 -7.47 -0.06 -26.94
CA LYS A 284 -6.31 -0.32 -27.82
C LYS A 284 -6.74 -0.55 -29.26
N ALA A 285 -7.91 -1.15 -29.47
CA ALA A 285 -8.51 -1.24 -30.81
C ALA A 285 -8.85 0.14 -31.39
N LEU A 286 -9.40 1.07 -30.58
CA LEU A 286 -9.67 2.45 -30.97
C LEU A 286 -8.37 3.21 -31.24
N ILE A 287 -7.38 3.15 -30.32
CA ILE A 287 -6.07 3.79 -30.46
C ILE A 287 -5.37 3.34 -31.75
N ARG A 288 -5.44 2.04 -32.12
CA ARG A 288 -4.83 1.58 -33.39
C ARG A 288 -5.48 2.24 -34.62
N SER A 289 -6.81 2.41 -34.61
CA SER A 289 -7.48 3.13 -35.68
C SER A 289 -7.10 4.61 -35.71
N ALA A 290 -7.02 5.25 -34.53
CA ALA A 290 -6.59 6.65 -34.41
C ALA A 290 -5.13 6.87 -34.85
N ARG A 291 -4.22 5.96 -34.52
CA ARG A 291 -2.81 6.03 -34.98
C ARG A 291 -2.69 5.98 -36.51
N PHE A 292 -3.57 5.29 -37.18
CA PHE A 292 -3.59 5.32 -38.65
C PHE A 292 -3.85 6.74 -39.21
N ALA A 293 -4.64 7.54 -38.52
CA ALA A 293 -4.81 8.96 -38.92
C ALA A 293 -3.50 9.76 -38.78
N ILE A 294 -2.65 9.46 -37.79
CA ILE A 294 -1.31 10.07 -37.67
C ILE A 294 -0.44 9.64 -38.85
N GLU A 295 -0.41 8.34 -39.19
CA GLU A 295 0.32 7.79 -40.32
C GLU A 295 -0.10 8.48 -41.65
N GLN A 296 -1.40 8.70 -41.84
CA GLN A 296 -1.92 9.41 -43.00
C GLN A 296 -1.48 10.88 -43.05
N ARG A 297 -1.43 11.59 -41.94
CA ARG A 297 -0.93 12.96 -41.87
C ARG A 297 0.55 13.04 -42.29
N LYS A 298 1.34 12.02 -41.92
CA LYS A 298 2.77 11.89 -42.26
C LYS A 298 3.02 11.32 -43.65
N ALA A 299 2.00 10.94 -44.41
CA ALA A 299 2.13 10.29 -45.72
C ALA A 299 3.04 11.07 -46.68
N GLY A 300 2.95 12.39 -46.71
CA GLY A 300 3.81 13.25 -47.55
C GLY A 300 5.28 13.19 -47.17
N GLU A 301 5.60 13.08 -45.89
CA GLU A 301 6.97 12.94 -45.38
C GLU A 301 7.56 11.57 -45.77
N LEU A 302 6.69 10.55 -45.91
CA LEU A 302 7.07 9.21 -46.34
C LEU A 302 7.04 9.01 -47.86
N GLY A 303 6.81 10.07 -48.63
CA GLY A 303 6.81 10.04 -50.10
C GLY A 303 5.49 9.62 -50.76
N PHE A 304 4.40 9.50 -49.98
CA PHE A 304 3.08 9.22 -50.52
C PHE A 304 2.29 10.50 -50.79
N THR A 305 1.44 10.50 -51.81
CA THR A 305 0.51 11.60 -52.06
C THR A 305 -0.49 11.67 -50.90
N PRO A 306 -0.61 12.81 -50.16
CA PRO A 306 -1.56 12.95 -49.10
C PRO A 306 -2.99 12.70 -49.58
N SER A 307 -3.71 11.78 -48.93
CA SER A 307 -5.12 11.55 -49.20
C SER A 307 -5.96 12.08 -48.05
N GLN A 308 -7.04 12.82 -48.35
CA GLN A 308 -7.99 13.26 -47.33
C GLN A 308 -9.04 12.18 -47.01
N SER A 309 -8.61 11.03 -46.56
CA SER A 309 -9.57 10.02 -46.10
C SER A 309 -10.10 10.44 -44.72
N ARG A 310 -11.43 10.58 -44.63
CA ARG A 310 -12.11 10.78 -43.35
C ARG A 310 -12.37 9.41 -42.69
N ALA A 311 -12.20 9.35 -41.38
CA ALA A 311 -12.57 8.15 -40.62
C ALA A 311 -14.11 7.93 -40.70
N ASP A 312 -14.53 6.76 -41.12
CA ASP A 312 -15.90 6.33 -40.91
C ASP A 312 -16.02 5.86 -39.45
N PHE A 313 -16.60 6.71 -38.62
CA PHE A 313 -16.69 6.48 -37.19
C PHE A 313 -17.47 5.20 -36.86
N ALA A 314 -18.56 4.93 -37.61
CA ALA A 314 -19.35 3.71 -37.40
C ALA A 314 -18.52 2.44 -37.72
N ALA A 315 -17.74 2.48 -38.80
CA ALA A 315 -16.83 1.39 -39.16
C ALA A 315 -15.71 1.20 -38.13
N VAL A 316 -15.17 2.28 -37.55
CA VAL A 316 -14.19 2.22 -36.45
C VAL A 316 -14.81 1.54 -35.23
N MET A 317 -16.01 1.94 -34.81
CA MET A 317 -16.66 1.35 -33.63
C MET A 317 -17.08 -0.11 -33.89
N ALA A 318 -17.51 -0.45 -35.11
CA ALA A 318 -17.78 -1.83 -35.52
C ALA A 318 -16.49 -2.69 -35.47
N ARG A 319 -15.34 -2.11 -35.88
CA ARG A 319 -14.04 -2.80 -35.73
C ARG A 319 -13.70 -3.04 -34.26
N VAL A 320 -13.92 -2.07 -33.38
CA VAL A 320 -13.70 -2.24 -31.92
C VAL A 320 -14.53 -3.40 -31.40
N ALA A 321 -15.82 -3.48 -31.77
CA ALA A 321 -16.70 -4.58 -31.37
C ALA A 321 -16.19 -5.93 -31.86
N ARG A 322 -15.80 -6.06 -33.13
CA ARG A 322 -15.21 -7.29 -33.68
C ARG A 322 -13.94 -7.72 -32.93
N VAL A 323 -13.06 -6.79 -32.57
CA VAL A 323 -11.84 -7.13 -31.81
C VAL A 323 -12.19 -7.69 -30.42
N ILE A 324 -13.21 -7.14 -29.78
CA ILE A 324 -13.70 -7.71 -28.51
C ILE A 324 -14.19 -9.16 -28.74
N GLU A 325 -15.02 -9.38 -29.78
CA GLU A 325 -15.55 -10.71 -30.14
C GLU A 325 -14.43 -11.71 -30.48
N GLU A 326 -13.36 -11.28 -31.16
CA GLU A 326 -12.21 -12.11 -31.48
C GLU A 326 -11.41 -12.53 -30.24
N VAL A 327 -11.34 -11.69 -29.21
CA VAL A 327 -10.62 -11.98 -27.96
C VAL A 327 -11.48 -12.74 -26.95
N GLU A 328 -12.81 -12.55 -26.97
CA GLU A 328 -13.74 -13.12 -25.98
C GLU A 328 -13.60 -14.66 -25.79
N PRO A 329 -13.35 -15.50 -26.81
CA PRO A 329 -13.12 -16.93 -26.64
C PRO A 329 -12.00 -17.27 -25.67
N HIS A 330 -11.00 -16.39 -25.52
CA HIS A 330 -9.88 -16.62 -24.61
C HIS A 330 -10.29 -16.56 -23.13
N ASP A 331 -11.39 -15.87 -22.81
CA ASP A 331 -11.90 -15.70 -21.45
C ASP A 331 -13.31 -16.33 -21.29
N SER A 332 -13.71 -17.20 -22.23
CA SER A 332 -15.05 -17.79 -22.27
C SER A 332 -15.29 -18.85 -21.19
N VAL A 333 -16.57 -19.06 -20.84
CA VAL A 333 -17.02 -20.14 -19.95
C VAL A 333 -16.48 -21.49 -20.45
N ALA A 334 -16.71 -21.79 -21.74
CA ALA A 334 -16.30 -23.07 -22.34
C ALA A 334 -14.79 -23.36 -22.17
N ARG A 335 -13.95 -22.33 -22.35
CA ARG A 335 -12.51 -22.47 -22.13
C ARG A 335 -12.18 -22.78 -20.67
N TYR A 336 -12.76 -22.04 -19.71
CA TYR A 336 -12.46 -22.21 -18.28
C TYR A 336 -13.00 -23.52 -17.73
N GLU A 337 -14.17 -23.99 -18.19
CA GLU A 337 -14.69 -25.32 -17.89
C GLU A 337 -13.76 -26.41 -18.45
N GLY A 338 -13.26 -26.23 -19.68
CA GLY A 338 -12.24 -27.10 -20.27
C GLY A 338 -10.93 -27.14 -19.48
N LEU A 339 -10.58 -26.08 -18.74
CA LEU A 339 -9.43 -26.03 -17.82
C LEU A 339 -9.73 -26.67 -16.45
N GLY A 340 -10.99 -27.05 -16.18
CA GLY A 340 -11.42 -27.67 -14.92
C GLY A 340 -11.93 -26.66 -13.86
N VAL A 341 -12.32 -25.47 -14.27
CA VAL A 341 -12.97 -24.46 -13.43
C VAL A 341 -14.49 -24.60 -13.56
N GLU A 342 -15.22 -24.72 -12.47
CA GLU A 342 -16.69 -24.66 -12.49
C GLU A 342 -17.14 -23.19 -12.60
N CYS A 343 -17.72 -22.79 -13.73
CA CYS A 343 -18.20 -21.45 -13.99
C CYS A 343 -19.66 -21.30 -13.57
N ILE A 344 -19.95 -20.33 -12.68
CA ILE A 344 -21.30 -20.09 -12.16
C ILE A 344 -21.71 -18.66 -12.52
N GLN A 345 -22.71 -18.54 -13.39
CA GLN A 345 -23.35 -17.26 -13.69
C GLN A 345 -24.29 -16.87 -12.55
N GLY A 346 -24.08 -15.74 -11.92
CA GLY A 346 -24.96 -15.23 -10.87
C GLY A 346 -24.30 -14.23 -9.94
N ARG A 347 -25.13 -13.55 -9.14
CA ARG A 347 -24.66 -12.60 -8.14
C ARG A 347 -24.30 -13.33 -6.86
N ALA A 348 -23.02 -13.28 -6.50
CA ALA A 348 -22.51 -13.86 -5.25
C ALA A 348 -22.86 -12.98 -4.05
N ARG A 349 -23.16 -13.63 -2.91
CA ARG A 349 -23.25 -12.99 -1.60
C ARG A 349 -22.45 -13.78 -0.58
N VAL A 350 -21.47 -13.17 0.02
CA VAL A 350 -20.66 -13.79 1.08
C VAL A 350 -21.46 -13.77 2.38
N THR A 351 -21.80 -14.93 2.91
CA THR A 351 -22.61 -15.09 4.12
C THR A 351 -21.82 -15.45 5.34
N SER A 352 -20.62 -16.04 5.15
CA SER A 352 -19.67 -16.33 6.22
C SER A 352 -18.24 -16.33 5.66
N PRO A 353 -17.20 -16.41 6.51
CA PRO A 353 -15.81 -16.52 6.04
C PRO A 353 -15.53 -17.75 5.15
N TRP A 354 -16.47 -18.65 4.99
CA TRP A 354 -16.36 -19.90 4.24
C TRP A 354 -17.55 -20.22 3.35
N GLU A 355 -18.56 -19.34 3.28
CA GLU A 355 -19.79 -19.61 2.58
C GLU A 355 -20.19 -18.45 1.67
N VAL A 356 -20.60 -18.80 0.47
CA VAL A 356 -21.12 -17.88 -0.56
C VAL A 356 -22.46 -18.40 -1.02
N GLU A 357 -23.45 -17.51 -1.06
CA GLU A 357 -24.76 -17.78 -1.65
C GLU A 357 -24.79 -17.24 -3.08
N VAL A 358 -25.22 -18.07 -4.03
CA VAL A 358 -25.43 -17.68 -5.43
C VAL A 358 -26.65 -18.44 -5.97
N ASN A 359 -27.58 -17.75 -6.65
CA ASN A 359 -28.79 -18.34 -7.22
C ASN A 359 -29.59 -19.17 -6.20
N GLY A 360 -29.67 -18.73 -4.93
CA GLY A 360 -30.35 -19.44 -3.85
C GLY A 360 -29.64 -20.70 -3.32
N LYS A 361 -28.46 -21.04 -3.87
CA LYS A 361 -27.62 -22.14 -3.38
C LYS A 361 -26.50 -21.61 -2.50
N ARG A 362 -26.21 -22.33 -1.42
CA ARG A 362 -25.06 -22.08 -0.55
C ARG A 362 -23.91 -22.98 -0.96
N LEU A 363 -22.77 -22.37 -1.22
CA LEU A 363 -21.53 -23.03 -1.60
C LEU A 363 -20.51 -22.81 -0.50
N THR A 364 -19.85 -23.86 -0.08
CA THR A 364 -18.82 -23.78 0.98
C THR A 364 -17.43 -23.93 0.40
N SER A 365 -16.49 -23.13 0.89
CA SER A 365 -15.10 -23.18 0.44
C SER A 365 -14.12 -22.97 1.58
N ARG A 366 -12.96 -23.59 1.44
CA ARG A 366 -11.85 -23.40 2.37
C ARG A 366 -11.29 -21.97 2.31
N HIS A 367 -11.27 -21.39 1.11
CA HIS A 367 -10.89 -19.98 0.87
C HIS A 367 -11.80 -19.35 -0.17
N ILE A 368 -11.99 -18.04 -0.02
CA ILE A 368 -12.73 -17.19 -0.95
C ILE A 368 -11.74 -16.13 -1.46
N VAL A 369 -11.71 -15.90 -2.77
CA VAL A 369 -10.94 -14.81 -3.38
C VAL A 369 -11.91 -13.80 -3.97
N ILE A 370 -11.80 -12.56 -3.51
CA ILE A 370 -12.57 -11.42 -4.00
C ILE A 370 -11.80 -10.79 -5.16
N ALA A 371 -12.36 -10.84 -6.36
CA ALA A 371 -11.79 -10.30 -7.60
C ALA A 371 -12.80 -9.40 -8.34
N THR A 372 -13.63 -8.70 -7.58
CA THR A 372 -14.77 -7.90 -8.06
C THR A 372 -14.38 -6.61 -8.80
N GLY A 373 -13.09 -6.29 -8.86
CA GLY A 373 -12.56 -5.16 -9.62
C GLY A 373 -13.01 -3.79 -9.11
N ALA A 374 -13.19 -2.87 -10.04
CA ALA A 374 -13.60 -1.49 -9.79
C ALA A 374 -14.60 -1.03 -10.86
N ARG A 375 -15.25 0.10 -10.62
CA ARG A 375 -16.14 0.77 -11.57
C ARG A 375 -15.67 2.22 -11.80
N PRO A 376 -16.06 2.88 -12.88
CA PRO A 376 -15.80 4.30 -13.08
C PRO A 376 -16.36 5.15 -11.93
N ARG A 377 -15.58 6.11 -11.49
CA ARG A 377 -16.02 7.06 -10.47
C ARG A 377 -16.91 8.12 -11.09
N VAL A 378 -18.14 8.24 -10.61
CA VAL A 378 -19.09 9.29 -10.96
C VAL A 378 -19.09 10.31 -9.80
N PRO A 379 -18.73 11.58 -10.05
CA PRO A 379 -18.67 12.59 -8.99
C PRO A 379 -20.07 13.07 -8.61
N ALA A 380 -20.27 13.52 -7.38
CA ALA A 380 -21.43 14.27 -6.97
C ALA A 380 -21.34 15.72 -7.53
N LEU A 381 -21.57 15.86 -8.83
CA LEU A 381 -21.52 17.15 -9.53
C LEU A 381 -22.93 17.70 -9.71
N PRO A 382 -23.26 18.90 -9.20
CA PRO A 382 -24.59 19.50 -9.36
C PRO A 382 -25.05 19.51 -10.82
N GLY A 383 -26.26 19.01 -11.06
CA GLY A 383 -26.88 18.95 -12.37
C GLY A 383 -26.44 17.79 -13.26
N LEU A 384 -25.46 16.98 -12.85
CA LEU A 384 -24.97 15.85 -13.65
C LEU A 384 -26.06 14.79 -13.90
N ASP A 385 -26.96 14.56 -12.96
CA ASP A 385 -28.04 13.59 -13.10
C ASP A 385 -29.03 13.94 -14.22
N GLY A 386 -29.10 15.22 -14.60
CA GLY A 386 -29.93 15.72 -15.70
C GLY A 386 -29.25 15.66 -17.08
N VAL A 387 -28.00 15.24 -17.16
CA VAL A 387 -27.18 15.28 -18.39
C VAL A 387 -26.75 13.85 -18.76
N PRO A 388 -26.90 13.44 -20.05
CA PRO A 388 -26.35 12.15 -20.47
C PRO A 388 -24.82 12.21 -20.48
N TYR A 389 -24.22 11.29 -19.70
CA TYR A 389 -22.77 11.15 -19.69
C TYR A 389 -22.34 9.73 -20.05
N LEU A 390 -21.14 9.64 -20.56
CA LEU A 390 -20.40 8.40 -20.80
C LEU A 390 -19.38 8.19 -19.71
N THR A 391 -19.05 6.92 -19.48
CA THR A 391 -17.90 6.48 -18.71
C THR A 391 -17.08 5.52 -19.57
N SER A 392 -15.92 5.08 -19.11
CA SER A 392 -15.15 4.03 -19.79
C SER A 392 -15.97 2.74 -19.97
N ASP A 393 -16.95 2.48 -19.11
CA ASP A 393 -17.78 1.27 -19.18
C ASP A 393 -18.91 1.38 -20.19
N THR A 394 -19.47 2.58 -20.39
CA THR A 394 -20.66 2.79 -21.22
C THR A 394 -20.36 3.33 -22.63
N LEU A 395 -19.17 3.88 -22.85
CA LEU A 395 -18.77 4.48 -24.11
C LEU A 395 -18.93 3.54 -25.30
N TRP A 396 -18.46 2.31 -25.19
CA TRP A 396 -18.40 1.32 -26.26
C TRP A 396 -19.75 0.88 -26.77
N GLN A 397 -20.78 0.97 -25.95
CA GLN A 397 -22.16 0.59 -26.31
C GLN A 397 -23.01 1.79 -26.73
N ARG A 398 -22.76 2.97 -26.13
CA ARG A 398 -23.61 4.14 -26.30
C ARG A 398 -23.14 5.11 -27.37
N LEU A 399 -21.82 5.25 -27.59
CA LEU A 399 -21.28 6.16 -28.58
C LEU A 399 -21.33 5.51 -29.98
N ARG A 400 -22.48 5.64 -30.66
CA ARG A 400 -22.73 5.05 -31.98
C ARG A 400 -22.39 5.99 -33.12
N GLU A 401 -22.53 7.29 -32.87
CA GLU A 401 -22.30 8.37 -33.83
C GLU A 401 -21.23 9.32 -33.28
N PRO A 402 -20.46 10.00 -34.16
CA PRO A 402 -19.48 10.95 -33.72
C PRO A 402 -20.17 12.18 -33.10
N PRO A 403 -19.84 12.57 -31.85
CA PRO A 403 -20.38 13.79 -31.27
C PRO A 403 -19.82 15.00 -32.01
N ARG A 404 -20.58 16.10 -32.03
CA ARG A 404 -20.14 17.37 -32.61
C ARG A 404 -19.05 18.02 -31.79
N HIS A 405 -19.06 17.80 -30.46
CA HIS A 405 -18.03 18.27 -29.54
C HIS A 405 -18.07 17.42 -28.25
N LEU A 406 -16.99 16.70 -27.99
CA LEU A 406 -16.85 15.88 -26.78
C LEU A 406 -16.19 16.66 -25.66
N LEU A 407 -16.82 16.71 -24.50
CA LEU A 407 -16.22 17.16 -23.25
C LEU A 407 -15.65 15.96 -22.49
N VAL A 408 -14.38 15.98 -22.12
CA VAL A 408 -13.71 14.94 -21.32
C VAL A 408 -13.34 15.52 -19.96
N LEU A 409 -13.84 14.92 -18.89
CA LEU A 409 -13.53 15.36 -17.53
C LEU A 409 -12.56 14.37 -16.87
N GLY A 410 -11.31 14.83 -16.67
CA GLY A 410 -10.20 14.09 -16.08
C GLY A 410 -9.04 13.81 -17.03
N GLY A 411 -7.83 14.31 -16.67
CA GLY A 411 -6.57 14.20 -17.41
C GLY A 411 -5.68 13.01 -17.00
N GLY A 412 -6.29 11.95 -16.47
CA GLY A 412 -5.62 10.67 -16.20
C GLY A 412 -5.38 9.86 -17.50
N PRO A 413 -4.73 8.66 -17.40
CA PRO A 413 -4.41 7.84 -18.58
C PRO A 413 -5.61 7.57 -19.49
N ILE A 414 -6.77 7.19 -18.91
CA ILE A 414 -8.00 6.90 -19.67
C ILE A 414 -8.49 8.15 -20.42
N GLY A 415 -8.53 9.29 -19.72
CA GLY A 415 -8.97 10.56 -20.34
C GLY A 415 -8.05 10.98 -21.47
N CYS A 416 -6.73 10.91 -21.29
CA CYS A 416 -5.74 11.27 -22.32
C CYS A 416 -5.82 10.35 -23.55
N GLU A 417 -5.89 9.03 -23.34
CA GLU A 417 -5.98 8.04 -24.42
C GLU A 417 -7.25 8.21 -25.26
N LEU A 418 -8.40 8.38 -24.61
CA LEU A 418 -9.68 8.52 -25.30
C LEU A 418 -9.81 9.91 -25.97
N ALA A 419 -9.39 10.99 -25.30
CA ALA A 419 -9.40 12.33 -25.86
C ALA A 419 -8.55 12.41 -27.13
N GLN A 420 -7.30 11.91 -27.07
CA GLN A 420 -6.43 11.89 -28.25
C GLN A 420 -7.02 11.06 -29.38
N SER A 421 -7.48 9.84 -29.08
CA SER A 421 -8.00 8.93 -30.09
C SER A 421 -9.21 9.51 -30.83
N LEU A 422 -10.13 10.13 -30.10
CA LEU A 422 -11.35 10.71 -30.68
C LEU A 422 -11.02 12.01 -31.47
N ALA A 423 -10.09 12.84 -30.97
CA ALA A 423 -9.61 14.01 -31.71
C ALA A 423 -8.94 13.64 -33.05
N LEU A 424 -8.11 12.59 -33.04
CA LEU A 424 -7.46 12.07 -34.25
C LEU A 424 -8.46 11.51 -35.28
N LEU A 425 -9.61 11.03 -34.84
CA LEU A 425 -10.72 10.61 -35.70
C LEU A 425 -11.59 11.80 -36.21
N GLY A 426 -11.20 13.04 -35.88
CA GLY A 426 -11.84 14.25 -36.38
C GLY A 426 -12.96 14.82 -35.51
N ILE A 427 -13.07 14.34 -34.25
CA ILE A 427 -14.05 14.86 -33.30
C ILE A 427 -13.41 16.03 -32.51
N PRO A 428 -14.02 17.23 -32.46
CA PRO A 428 -13.60 18.28 -31.54
C PRO A 428 -13.68 17.80 -30.09
N VAL A 429 -12.57 17.92 -29.32
CA VAL A 429 -12.47 17.45 -27.95
C VAL A 429 -11.98 18.55 -27.03
N THR A 430 -12.67 18.76 -25.91
CA THR A 430 -12.18 19.61 -24.81
C THR A 430 -11.95 18.73 -23.58
N LEU A 431 -10.70 18.70 -23.08
CA LEU A 431 -10.32 17.98 -21.88
C LEU A 431 -10.10 18.94 -20.72
N VAL A 432 -10.79 18.68 -19.61
CA VAL A 432 -10.73 19.45 -18.36
C VAL A 432 -10.05 18.62 -17.28
N GLU A 433 -9.01 19.17 -16.65
CA GLU A 433 -8.29 18.58 -15.54
C GLU A 433 -8.15 19.57 -14.39
N GLN A 434 -8.55 19.17 -13.19
CA GLN A 434 -8.46 20.00 -11.98
C GLN A 434 -7.01 20.25 -11.52
N GLY A 435 -6.13 19.30 -11.79
CA GLY A 435 -4.71 19.42 -11.49
C GLY A 435 -3.97 20.33 -12.46
N PRO A 436 -2.77 20.81 -12.09
CA PRO A 436 -1.98 21.74 -12.93
C PRO A 436 -1.33 21.05 -14.13
N GLN A 437 -1.46 19.73 -14.28
CA GLN A 437 -0.89 18.94 -15.38
C GLN A 437 -1.72 17.69 -15.67
N LEU A 438 -1.60 17.18 -16.88
CA LEU A 438 -2.04 15.83 -17.22
C LEU A 438 -1.22 14.79 -16.48
N LEU A 439 -1.73 13.54 -16.40
CA LEU A 439 -1.02 12.42 -15.79
C LEU A 439 -0.39 12.79 -14.43
N PRO A 440 -1.17 13.05 -13.39
CA PRO A 440 -0.69 13.69 -12.16
C PRO A 440 0.40 12.90 -11.39
N ARG A 441 0.62 11.63 -11.74
CA ARG A 441 1.68 10.79 -11.16
C ARG A 441 3.01 10.91 -11.89
N GLU A 442 3.03 11.43 -13.11
CA GLU A 442 4.23 11.55 -13.93
C GLU A 442 5.01 12.85 -13.66
N ASP A 443 6.27 12.90 -14.08
CA ASP A 443 7.09 14.09 -13.97
C ASP A 443 6.56 15.19 -14.91
N ARG A 444 6.84 16.45 -14.57
CA ARG A 444 6.24 17.60 -15.26
C ARG A 444 6.61 17.68 -16.74
N ASP A 445 7.83 17.33 -17.11
CA ASP A 445 8.30 17.32 -18.49
C ASP A 445 7.63 16.21 -19.31
N VAL A 446 7.39 15.04 -18.72
CA VAL A 446 6.63 13.94 -19.33
C VAL A 446 5.19 14.38 -19.60
N ALA A 447 4.54 14.98 -18.61
CA ALA A 447 3.17 15.49 -18.73
C ALA A 447 3.08 16.64 -19.74
N GLY A 448 4.10 17.53 -19.76
CA GLY A 448 4.19 18.63 -20.71
C GLY A 448 4.35 18.18 -22.16
N ALA A 449 5.17 17.17 -22.40
CA ALA A 449 5.33 16.58 -23.73
C ALA A 449 4.00 16.01 -24.27
N LEU A 450 3.23 15.32 -23.41
CA LEU A 450 1.92 14.82 -23.77
C LEU A 450 0.91 15.97 -24.02
N ALA A 451 0.90 16.99 -23.16
CA ALA A 451 -0.02 18.10 -23.31
C ALA A 451 0.18 18.81 -24.65
N ALA A 452 1.43 19.13 -24.98
CA ALA A 452 1.77 19.76 -26.29
C ALA A 452 1.33 18.88 -27.47
N GLN A 453 1.48 17.57 -27.38
CA GLN A 453 1.04 16.65 -28.43
C GLN A 453 -0.49 16.59 -28.54
N LEU A 454 -1.21 16.55 -27.42
CA LEU A 454 -2.68 16.54 -27.42
C LEU A 454 -3.24 17.82 -28.08
N GLU A 455 -2.66 18.98 -27.76
CA GLU A 455 -3.03 20.27 -28.40
C GLU A 455 -2.72 20.24 -29.90
N HIS A 456 -1.56 19.71 -30.30
CA HIS A 456 -1.21 19.51 -31.71
C HIS A 456 -2.20 18.59 -32.44
N ASP A 457 -2.70 17.58 -31.77
CA ASP A 457 -3.68 16.64 -32.31
C ASP A 457 -5.12 17.17 -32.32
N GLY A 458 -5.35 18.36 -31.77
CA GLY A 458 -6.63 19.09 -31.84
C GLY A 458 -7.46 18.99 -30.57
N VAL A 459 -6.87 18.57 -29.42
CA VAL A 459 -7.53 18.60 -28.13
C VAL A 459 -7.37 19.98 -27.48
N THR A 460 -8.48 20.62 -27.09
CA THR A 460 -8.45 21.82 -26.24
C THR A 460 -8.23 21.41 -24.79
N LEU A 461 -7.20 21.92 -24.12
CA LEU A 461 -6.86 21.60 -22.75
C LEU A 461 -7.23 22.73 -21.78
N HIS A 462 -7.94 22.37 -20.69
CA HIS A 462 -8.19 23.25 -19.55
C HIS A 462 -7.57 22.62 -18.29
N LEU A 463 -6.31 22.96 -18.00
CA LEU A 463 -5.55 22.49 -16.85
C LEU A 463 -5.72 23.45 -15.65
N GLY A 464 -5.84 22.90 -14.43
CA GLY A 464 -6.10 23.68 -13.23
C GLY A 464 -7.56 24.12 -13.05
N TRP A 465 -8.48 23.60 -13.88
CA TRP A 465 -9.89 23.95 -13.84
C TRP A 465 -10.73 22.84 -13.21
N GLN A 466 -11.51 23.18 -12.21
CA GLN A 466 -12.43 22.27 -11.52
C GLN A 466 -13.85 22.47 -12.08
N ALA A 467 -14.48 21.36 -12.49
CA ALA A 467 -15.91 21.37 -12.81
C ALA A 467 -16.75 21.57 -11.54
N THR A 468 -17.69 22.52 -11.58
CA THR A 468 -18.55 22.90 -10.45
C THR A 468 -20.01 22.50 -10.67
N SER A 469 -20.48 22.48 -11.91
CA SER A 469 -21.81 21.98 -12.27
C SER A 469 -21.89 21.59 -13.74
N ALA A 470 -22.86 20.75 -14.09
CA ALA A 470 -23.21 20.40 -15.45
C ALA A 470 -24.71 20.64 -15.66
N GLY A 471 -25.11 21.00 -16.89
CA GLY A 471 -26.52 21.24 -17.21
C GLY A 471 -26.75 21.57 -18.68
N TYR A 472 -28.00 21.78 -19.06
CA TYR A 472 -28.37 22.31 -20.38
C TYR A 472 -28.56 23.82 -20.33
N MET A 473 -28.51 24.45 -21.50
CA MET A 473 -28.61 25.91 -21.65
C MET A 473 -29.90 26.50 -21.06
N ASP A 474 -31.04 25.86 -21.25
CA ASP A 474 -32.35 26.28 -20.73
C ASP A 474 -32.97 25.27 -19.71
N GLY A 475 -32.12 24.54 -19.02
CA GLY A 475 -32.50 23.68 -17.90
C GLY A 475 -33.25 22.38 -18.24
N LYS A 476 -33.89 22.25 -19.42
CA LYS A 476 -34.67 21.05 -19.79
C LYS A 476 -34.63 20.67 -21.28
N ASP A 477 -34.15 21.51 -22.19
CA ASP A 477 -34.11 21.17 -23.62
C ASP A 477 -32.84 20.33 -23.92
N THR A 478 -33.03 19.04 -24.10
CA THR A 478 -31.97 18.06 -24.40
C THR A 478 -31.37 18.20 -25.81
N ASN A 479 -31.94 19.05 -26.67
CA ASN A 479 -31.38 19.36 -27.99
C ASN A 479 -30.31 20.47 -27.91
N LEU A 480 -30.20 21.19 -26.80
CA LEU A 480 -29.20 22.20 -26.55
C LEU A 480 -27.89 21.60 -26.07
N PRO A 481 -26.75 22.29 -26.28
CA PRO A 481 -25.45 21.80 -25.78
C PRO A 481 -25.41 21.68 -24.27
N ILE A 482 -24.68 20.68 -23.81
CA ILE A 482 -24.31 20.48 -22.40
C ILE A 482 -23.36 21.61 -22.03
N ARG A 483 -23.65 22.32 -20.94
CA ARG A 483 -22.76 23.31 -20.34
C ARG A 483 -22.08 22.74 -19.13
N LEU A 484 -20.74 22.80 -19.13
CA LEU A 484 -19.93 22.47 -17.97
C LEU A 484 -19.33 23.76 -17.41
N HIS A 485 -19.73 24.11 -16.19
CA HIS A 485 -19.21 25.28 -15.48
C HIS A 485 -17.90 24.90 -14.80
N LEU A 486 -16.87 25.70 -15.03
CA LEU A 486 -15.52 25.48 -14.55
C LEU A 486 -15.09 26.63 -13.65
N ARG A 487 -14.25 26.36 -12.66
CA ARG A 487 -13.65 27.36 -11.77
C ARG A 487 -12.15 27.09 -11.57
N ARG A 488 -11.37 28.17 -11.55
CA ARG A 488 -9.94 28.20 -11.24
C ARG A 488 -9.66 29.41 -10.32
N GLY A 489 -9.55 29.20 -9.02
CA GLY A 489 -9.54 30.31 -8.06
C GLY A 489 -10.84 31.14 -8.15
N ASP A 490 -10.72 32.43 -8.48
CA ASP A 490 -11.85 33.33 -8.68
C ASP A 490 -12.34 33.40 -10.15
N GLU A 491 -11.60 32.78 -11.07
CA GLU A 491 -11.98 32.75 -12.50
C GLU A 491 -13.05 31.68 -12.75
N THR A 492 -14.01 32.01 -13.62
CA THR A 492 -15.05 31.08 -14.06
C THR A 492 -15.03 30.97 -15.57
N LEU A 493 -15.30 29.80 -16.10
CA LEU A 493 -15.37 29.50 -17.52
C LEU A 493 -16.54 28.54 -17.76
N VAL A 494 -17.20 28.68 -18.89
CA VAL A 494 -18.20 27.72 -19.36
C VAL A 494 -17.71 27.09 -20.66
N VAL A 495 -17.69 25.77 -20.72
CA VAL A 495 -17.41 25.02 -21.94
C VAL A 495 -18.66 24.25 -22.35
N GLU A 496 -18.87 24.14 -23.67
CA GLU A 496 -20.08 23.55 -24.25
C GLU A 496 -19.73 22.37 -25.15
N GLY A 497 -20.58 21.34 -25.12
CA GLY A 497 -20.47 20.17 -25.98
C GLY A 497 -21.80 19.41 -26.02
N ASP A 498 -21.89 18.40 -26.87
CA ASP A 498 -23.09 17.58 -26.99
C ASP A 498 -22.92 16.18 -26.33
N GLN A 499 -21.69 15.86 -25.90
CA GLN A 499 -21.42 14.63 -25.18
C GLN A 499 -20.41 14.88 -24.06
N LEU A 500 -20.62 14.28 -22.89
CA LEU A 500 -19.73 14.35 -21.74
C LEU A 500 -19.16 12.95 -21.43
N LEU A 501 -17.83 12.83 -21.32
CA LEU A 501 -17.12 11.62 -20.88
C LEU A 501 -16.48 11.86 -19.51
N LEU A 502 -16.84 11.03 -18.55
CA LEU A 502 -16.23 11.04 -17.21
C LEU A 502 -15.04 10.06 -17.14
N ALA A 503 -13.84 10.60 -16.93
CA ALA A 503 -12.59 9.86 -16.78
C ALA A 503 -11.89 10.17 -15.44
N LEU A 504 -12.67 10.29 -14.35
CA LEU A 504 -12.26 10.77 -13.02
C LEU A 504 -11.67 9.67 -12.11
N GLY A 505 -11.19 8.59 -12.71
CA GLY A 505 -10.64 7.44 -12.01
C GLY A 505 -11.69 6.36 -11.74
N ARG A 506 -11.33 5.43 -10.87
CA ARG A 506 -12.12 4.23 -10.59
C ARG A 506 -12.29 4.05 -9.09
N GLU A 507 -13.41 3.50 -8.65
CA GLU A 507 -13.68 3.11 -7.26
C GLU A 507 -13.86 1.59 -7.16
N ALA A 508 -13.32 1.02 -6.09
CA ALA A 508 -13.32 -0.42 -5.86
C ALA A 508 -14.73 -0.95 -5.58
N ASN A 509 -15.08 -2.11 -6.13
CA ASN A 509 -16.34 -2.79 -5.87
C ASN A 509 -16.28 -3.59 -4.57
N VAL A 510 -16.46 -2.91 -3.44
CA VAL A 510 -16.31 -3.47 -2.08
C VAL A 510 -17.65 -3.72 -1.36
N SER A 511 -18.77 -3.35 -1.97
CA SER A 511 -20.08 -3.32 -1.31
C SER A 511 -21.18 -4.05 -2.11
N GLY A 512 -22.27 -4.41 -1.40
CA GLY A 512 -23.46 -4.98 -2.01
C GLY A 512 -23.46 -6.49 -2.20
N PHE A 513 -22.43 -7.20 -1.69
CA PHE A 513 -22.32 -8.65 -1.74
C PHE A 513 -21.90 -9.32 -0.42
N GLY A 514 -22.13 -8.63 0.71
CA GLY A 514 -22.08 -9.20 2.06
C GLY A 514 -20.80 -8.97 2.85
N LEU A 515 -19.76 -8.34 2.29
CA LEU A 515 -18.50 -8.08 3.02
C LEU A 515 -18.68 -7.08 4.17
N GLU A 516 -19.61 -6.14 4.02
CA GLU A 516 -19.95 -5.14 5.04
C GLU A 516 -20.54 -5.81 6.29
N ALA A 517 -21.43 -6.78 6.06
CA ALA A 517 -22.08 -7.53 7.15
C ALA A 517 -21.09 -8.42 7.91
N LEU A 518 -20.04 -8.89 7.23
CA LEU A 518 -18.94 -9.61 7.87
C LEU A 518 -17.98 -8.67 8.63
N GLY A 519 -18.00 -7.38 8.36
CA GLY A 519 -17.02 -6.45 8.91
C GLY A 519 -15.63 -6.61 8.28
N VAL A 520 -15.58 -6.89 6.96
CA VAL A 520 -14.31 -6.86 6.22
C VAL A 520 -13.80 -5.42 6.18
N GLU A 521 -12.55 -5.23 6.57
CA GLU A 521 -11.96 -3.90 6.73
C GLU A 521 -11.61 -3.28 5.37
N LEU A 522 -11.77 -1.95 5.28
CA LEU A 522 -11.34 -1.16 4.13
C LEU A 522 -10.06 -0.40 4.45
N ALA A 523 -9.20 -0.26 3.45
CA ALA A 523 -8.05 0.62 3.48
C ALA A 523 -8.49 2.11 3.33
N PRO A 524 -7.66 3.09 3.73
CA PRO A 524 -8.00 4.52 3.62
C PRO A 524 -8.37 4.97 2.20
N GLY A 525 -7.90 4.26 1.17
CA GLY A 525 -8.23 4.52 -0.24
C GLY A 525 -9.54 3.89 -0.73
N GLY A 526 -10.36 3.27 0.15
CA GLY A 526 -11.65 2.65 -0.20
C GLY A 526 -11.54 1.26 -0.82
N THR A 527 -10.34 0.68 -0.93
CA THR A 527 -10.12 -0.72 -1.33
C THR A 527 -10.22 -1.65 -0.14
N LEU A 528 -10.33 -2.96 -0.35
CA LEU A 528 -10.25 -3.93 0.73
C LEU A 528 -8.87 -3.86 1.41
N ALA A 529 -8.84 -3.81 2.73
CA ALA A 529 -7.60 -3.87 3.49
C ALA A 529 -7.04 -5.30 3.46
N ILE A 530 -5.87 -5.46 2.86
CA ILE A 530 -5.18 -6.75 2.73
C ILE A 530 -3.79 -6.70 3.37
N ASP A 531 -3.34 -7.85 3.86
CA ASP A 531 -1.96 -8.01 4.30
C ASP A 531 -1.01 -8.30 3.12
N GLY A 532 0.28 -8.46 3.40
CA GLY A 532 1.27 -8.78 2.37
C GLY A 532 1.08 -10.16 1.70
N PHE A 533 0.15 -10.98 2.20
CA PHE A 533 -0.20 -12.29 1.66
C PHE A 533 -1.56 -12.28 0.95
N LEU A 534 -2.12 -11.09 0.76
CA LEU A 534 -3.42 -10.80 0.13
C LEU A 534 -4.64 -11.20 0.97
N ALA A 535 -4.47 -11.59 2.23
CA ALA A 535 -5.57 -11.90 3.12
C ALA A 535 -6.17 -10.63 3.72
N THR A 536 -7.50 -10.60 3.82
CA THR A 536 -8.23 -9.58 4.58
C THR A 536 -8.04 -9.80 6.09
N ASN A 537 -8.81 -9.09 6.93
CA ASN A 537 -8.90 -9.41 8.34
C ASN A 537 -9.41 -10.86 8.60
N TYR A 538 -10.08 -11.49 7.61
CA TYR A 538 -10.37 -12.93 7.60
C TYR A 538 -9.31 -13.69 6.79
N PRO A 539 -8.50 -14.58 7.39
CA PRO A 539 -7.45 -15.33 6.67
C PRO A 539 -7.97 -16.24 5.55
N SER A 540 -9.25 -16.61 5.59
CA SER A 540 -9.91 -17.41 4.55
C SER A 540 -10.43 -16.59 3.38
N ILE A 541 -10.47 -15.24 3.50
CA ILE A 541 -10.90 -14.33 2.45
C ILE A 541 -9.70 -13.53 1.96
N LEU A 542 -9.31 -13.76 0.71
CA LEU A 542 -8.25 -13.02 0.04
C LEU A 542 -8.87 -12.04 -0.98
N ALA A 543 -8.11 -11.04 -1.41
CA ALA A 543 -8.56 -10.13 -2.46
C ALA A 543 -7.44 -9.83 -3.45
N VAL A 544 -7.82 -9.66 -4.74
CA VAL A 544 -6.91 -9.41 -5.86
C VAL A 544 -7.47 -8.39 -6.84
N GLY A 545 -6.59 -7.68 -7.53
CA GLY A 545 -6.92 -6.68 -8.54
C GLY A 545 -7.38 -5.35 -7.94
N ASP A 546 -8.19 -4.62 -8.71
CA ASP A 546 -8.56 -3.24 -8.39
C ASP A 546 -9.31 -3.10 -7.06
N VAL A 547 -10.01 -4.15 -6.62
CA VAL A 547 -10.70 -4.20 -5.33
C VAL A 547 -9.73 -4.16 -4.15
N ALA A 548 -8.50 -4.63 -4.35
CA ALA A 548 -7.46 -4.74 -3.32
C ALA A 548 -6.39 -3.63 -3.41
N GLY A 549 -6.17 -3.05 -4.61
CA GLY A 549 -5.11 -2.06 -4.83
C GLY A 549 -3.69 -2.58 -4.49
N PRO A 550 -2.68 -1.72 -4.42
CA PRO A 550 -2.69 -0.27 -4.61
C PRO A 550 -2.70 0.21 -6.07
N TYR A 551 -2.57 -0.69 -7.05
CA TYR A 551 -2.58 -0.38 -8.48
C TYR A 551 -3.82 -0.96 -9.14
N GLN A 552 -4.35 -0.27 -10.16
CA GLN A 552 -5.52 -0.68 -10.92
C GLN A 552 -5.09 -1.01 -12.36
N PHE A 553 -4.34 -2.13 -12.51
CA PHE A 553 -3.83 -2.61 -13.79
C PHE A 553 -4.16 -4.09 -13.98
N THR A 554 -4.47 -4.50 -15.20
CA THR A 554 -4.75 -5.89 -15.55
C THR A 554 -3.59 -6.83 -15.19
N HIS A 555 -2.36 -6.46 -15.55
CA HIS A 555 -1.16 -7.24 -15.24
C HIS A 555 -0.84 -7.26 -13.72
N PHE A 556 -1.23 -6.24 -12.97
CA PHE A 556 -1.13 -6.24 -11.52
C PHE A 556 -2.11 -7.22 -10.88
N ALA A 557 -3.35 -7.23 -11.37
CA ALA A 557 -4.36 -8.19 -10.92
C ALA A 557 -3.91 -9.65 -11.19
N ALA A 558 -3.37 -9.93 -12.38
CA ALA A 558 -2.79 -11.23 -12.73
C ALA A 558 -1.58 -11.60 -11.85
N HIS A 559 -0.72 -10.63 -11.54
CA HIS A 559 0.40 -10.84 -10.62
C HIS A 559 -0.06 -11.19 -9.21
N GLN A 560 -1.05 -10.47 -8.66
CA GLN A 560 -1.64 -10.80 -7.36
C GLN A 560 -2.32 -12.17 -7.37
N ALA A 561 -3.00 -12.52 -8.45
CA ALA A 561 -3.74 -13.77 -8.60
C ALA A 561 -2.89 -15.02 -8.33
N TRP A 562 -1.62 -15.02 -8.78
CA TRP A 562 -0.68 -16.10 -8.50
C TRP A 562 -0.45 -16.26 -6.99
N TYR A 563 -0.17 -15.14 -6.29
CA TYR A 563 0.06 -15.17 -4.84
C TYR A 563 -1.21 -15.60 -4.09
N ALA A 564 -2.38 -15.12 -4.50
CA ALA A 564 -3.64 -15.48 -3.87
C ALA A 564 -3.93 -16.97 -4.02
N ALA A 565 -3.81 -17.53 -5.22
CA ALA A 565 -4.03 -18.94 -5.49
C ALA A 565 -3.06 -19.82 -4.66
N ILE A 566 -1.77 -19.51 -4.69
CA ILE A 566 -0.76 -20.29 -3.95
C ILE A 566 -0.93 -20.14 -2.43
N ASN A 567 -1.20 -18.93 -1.92
CA ASN A 567 -1.41 -18.72 -0.50
C ASN A 567 -2.71 -19.37 0.00
N ALA A 568 -3.77 -19.35 -0.79
CA ALA A 568 -5.02 -20.03 -0.46
C ALA A 568 -4.86 -21.55 -0.38
N LEU A 569 -4.16 -22.15 -1.34
CA LEU A 569 -4.07 -23.61 -1.46
C LEU A 569 -2.93 -24.21 -0.62
N PHE A 570 -1.80 -23.54 -0.53
CA PHE A 570 -0.57 -24.05 0.06
C PHE A 570 -0.03 -23.21 1.22
N GLY A 571 -0.71 -22.12 1.58
CA GLY A 571 -0.26 -21.18 2.63
C GLY A 571 -0.11 -21.79 4.03
N GLN A 572 -0.65 -22.99 4.27
CA GLN A 572 -0.41 -23.77 5.49
C GLN A 572 1.03 -24.30 5.58
N PHE A 573 1.71 -24.54 4.44
CA PHE A 573 3.10 -24.99 4.39
C PHE A 573 4.05 -23.80 4.26
N ARG A 574 3.76 -22.89 3.30
CA ARG A 574 4.55 -21.70 3.05
C ARG A 574 3.70 -20.61 2.43
N ARG A 575 3.79 -19.38 2.99
CA ARG A 575 3.15 -18.19 2.41
C ARG A 575 4.14 -17.38 1.61
N PHE A 576 3.68 -16.84 0.49
CA PHE A 576 4.45 -15.97 -0.39
C PHE A 576 3.90 -14.54 -0.28
N ARG A 577 4.78 -13.62 0.09
CA ARG A 577 4.43 -12.21 0.15
C ARG A 577 4.42 -11.62 -1.26
N ALA A 578 3.34 -10.93 -1.62
CA ALA A 578 3.23 -10.25 -2.90
C ALA A 578 4.33 -9.17 -3.03
N ASP A 579 5.05 -9.20 -4.15
CA ASP A 579 6.19 -8.32 -4.40
C ASP A 579 5.83 -7.28 -5.46
N TYR A 580 5.71 -6.03 -5.03
CA TYR A 580 5.33 -4.88 -5.87
C TYR A 580 6.48 -3.92 -6.17
N ARG A 581 7.74 -4.31 -5.88
CA ARG A 581 8.91 -3.44 -6.06
C ARG A 581 9.15 -3.06 -7.52
N VAL A 582 8.73 -3.91 -8.45
CA VAL A 582 8.88 -3.69 -9.89
C VAL A 582 7.50 -3.86 -10.52
N MET A 583 6.85 -2.74 -10.78
CA MET A 583 5.53 -2.71 -11.39
C MET A 583 5.55 -1.68 -12.54
N PRO A 584 5.60 -2.15 -13.79
CA PRO A 584 5.53 -1.26 -14.94
C PRO A 584 4.13 -0.70 -15.14
N ALA A 585 4.04 0.49 -15.72
CA ALA A 585 2.81 1.12 -16.17
C ALA A 585 3.02 1.76 -17.54
N ALA A 586 1.99 1.78 -18.37
CA ALA A 586 2.02 2.44 -19.68
C ALA A 586 0.73 3.20 -19.93
N THR A 587 0.86 4.37 -20.54
CA THR A 587 -0.21 5.18 -21.13
C THR A 587 -0.02 5.13 -22.65
N TYR A 588 -1.02 4.65 -23.37
CA TYR A 588 -0.92 4.30 -24.80
C TYR A 588 -1.30 5.44 -25.74
N THR A 589 -1.02 6.66 -25.32
CA THR A 589 -1.09 7.85 -26.17
C THR A 589 -0.02 7.81 -27.27
N SER A 590 0.01 8.79 -28.16
CA SER A 590 1.09 9.04 -29.09
C SER A 590 1.68 10.42 -28.76
N PRO A 591 2.93 10.51 -28.21
CA PRO A 591 3.82 9.39 -27.85
C PRO A 591 3.28 8.52 -26.71
N GLU A 592 3.70 7.24 -26.68
CA GLU A 592 3.47 6.38 -25.51
C GLU A 592 4.34 6.84 -24.35
N ILE A 593 3.81 6.65 -23.14
CA ILE A 593 4.54 6.92 -21.89
C ILE A 593 4.56 5.64 -21.07
N ALA A 594 5.76 5.13 -20.78
CA ALA A 594 5.89 3.95 -19.94
C ALA A 594 6.89 4.18 -18.81
N ARG A 595 6.58 3.63 -17.64
CA ARG A 595 7.41 3.78 -16.43
C ARG A 595 7.48 2.50 -15.62
N VAL A 596 8.64 2.27 -15.01
CA VAL A 596 8.82 1.26 -13.96
C VAL A 596 9.65 1.82 -12.81
N GLY A 597 9.25 1.54 -11.58
CA GLY A 597 9.91 2.07 -10.39
C GLY A 597 9.62 3.55 -10.13
N LEU A 598 10.59 4.26 -9.57
CA LEU A 598 10.45 5.67 -9.17
C LEU A 598 10.68 6.61 -10.35
N ASN A 599 9.90 7.68 -10.41
CA ASN A 599 10.25 8.88 -11.17
C ASN A 599 10.87 9.94 -10.24
N GLN A 600 11.31 11.07 -10.78
CA GLN A 600 11.93 12.14 -10.01
C GLN A 600 11.00 12.69 -8.92
N LYS A 601 9.72 12.91 -9.25
CA LYS A 601 8.68 13.41 -8.35
C LYS A 601 8.50 12.52 -7.13
N GLU A 602 8.36 11.21 -7.35
CA GLU A 602 8.21 10.23 -6.27
C GLU A 602 9.49 10.07 -5.45
N ALA A 603 10.67 10.08 -6.09
CA ALA A 603 11.95 10.00 -5.40
C ALA A 603 12.16 11.21 -4.47
N ARG A 604 11.88 12.43 -4.95
CA ARG A 604 11.95 13.66 -4.13
C ARG A 604 10.95 13.62 -2.97
N ALA A 605 9.69 13.24 -3.23
CA ALA A 605 8.66 13.17 -2.20
C ALA A 605 8.99 12.16 -1.08
N ARG A 606 9.75 11.10 -1.40
CA ARG A 606 10.20 10.08 -0.43
C ARG A 606 11.59 10.36 0.17
N GLY A 607 12.24 11.46 -0.21
CA GLY A 607 13.59 11.77 0.24
C GLY A 607 14.65 10.76 -0.22
N ILE A 608 14.42 10.07 -1.35
CA ILE A 608 15.36 9.06 -1.88
C ILE A 608 16.38 9.78 -2.78
N PRO A 609 17.67 9.75 -2.47
CA PRO A 609 18.68 10.35 -3.32
C PRO A 609 18.83 9.58 -4.63
N PHE A 610 18.92 10.29 -5.74
CA PHE A 610 19.06 9.71 -7.07
C PHE A 610 19.94 10.56 -7.97
N GLU A 611 20.46 9.93 -9.02
CA GLU A 611 21.04 10.57 -10.19
C GLU A 611 20.17 10.24 -11.41
N SER A 612 19.90 11.23 -12.25
CA SER A 612 19.16 11.06 -13.48
C SER A 612 20.10 11.03 -14.68
N THR A 613 19.85 10.12 -15.60
CA THR A 613 20.49 10.06 -16.91
C THR A 613 19.42 9.98 -17.98
N ARG A 614 19.53 10.82 -19.02
CA ARG A 614 18.56 10.90 -20.10
C ARG A 614 19.26 10.72 -21.45
N PHE A 615 18.54 10.09 -22.38
CA PHE A 615 18.91 9.92 -23.78
C PHE A 615 17.72 10.34 -24.64
N GLU A 616 17.97 11.26 -25.58
CA GLU A 616 16.93 11.78 -26.50
C GLU A 616 16.73 10.85 -27.67
N MET A 617 15.47 10.56 -28.02
CA MET A 617 15.15 9.69 -29.16
C MET A 617 15.56 10.30 -30.51
N ALA A 618 15.71 11.60 -30.58
CA ALA A 618 16.23 12.31 -31.77
C ALA A 618 17.68 11.92 -32.14
N GLU A 619 18.43 11.30 -31.22
CA GLU A 619 19.80 10.79 -31.45
C GLU A 619 19.82 9.31 -31.85
N LEU A 620 18.65 8.66 -32.00
CA LEU A 620 18.54 7.24 -32.27
C LEU A 620 18.23 7.00 -33.75
N ASP A 621 19.11 6.28 -34.45
CA ASP A 621 19.00 6.02 -35.89
C ASP A 621 17.64 5.43 -36.28
N ARG A 622 17.15 4.45 -35.52
CA ARG A 622 15.84 3.84 -35.77
C ARG A 622 14.69 4.85 -35.61
N ALA A 623 14.73 5.68 -34.60
CA ALA A 623 13.69 6.70 -34.40
C ALA A 623 13.68 7.73 -35.51
N ILE A 624 14.86 8.08 -36.04
CA ILE A 624 15.02 8.98 -37.18
C ILE A 624 14.45 8.32 -38.45
N THR A 625 14.81 7.05 -38.71
CA THR A 625 14.36 6.32 -39.92
C THR A 625 12.86 6.11 -39.96
N ASP A 626 12.24 5.94 -38.79
CA ASP A 626 10.78 5.76 -38.65
C ASP A 626 10.00 7.09 -38.60
N GLY A 627 10.69 8.25 -38.54
CA GLY A 627 10.03 9.54 -38.28
C GLY A 627 9.39 9.67 -36.90
N GLU A 628 9.93 8.92 -35.91
CA GLU A 628 9.43 8.79 -34.54
C GLU A 628 10.48 9.28 -33.52
N SER A 629 11.21 10.37 -33.87
CA SER A 629 12.33 10.89 -33.08
C SER A 629 11.93 11.74 -31.87
N GLY A 630 10.63 11.93 -31.65
CA GLY A 630 10.12 12.62 -30.46
C GLY A 630 10.22 11.75 -29.19
N GLY A 631 10.65 12.37 -28.08
CA GLY A 631 10.69 11.71 -26.77
C GLY A 631 12.08 11.33 -26.27
N PHE A 632 12.13 10.54 -25.20
CA PHE A 632 13.37 10.25 -24.48
C PHE A 632 13.28 8.95 -23.65
N VAL A 633 14.44 8.46 -23.22
CA VAL A 633 14.61 7.46 -22.17
C VAL A 633 15.31 8.10 -20.98
N GLU A 634 14.68 8.12 -19.82
CA GLU A 634 15.25 8.61 -18.57
C GLU A 634 15.38 7.46 -17.57
N VAL A 635 16.53 7.38 -16.90
CA VAL A 635 16.77 6.37 -15.85
C VAL A 635 17.29 7.04 -14.59
N LEU A 636 16.64 6.72 -13.48
CA LEU A 636 17.09 7.10 -12.14
C LEU A 636 17.95 5.99 -11.55
N THR A 637 19.13 6.36 -11.06
CA THR A 637 20.05 5.42 -10.40
C THR A 637 20.41 5.87 -8.99
N VAL A 638 20.87 4.92 -8.16
CA VAL A 638 21.47 5.24 -6.88
C VAL A 638 22.73 6.05 -7.12
N PRO A 639 22.96 7.17 -6.40
CA PRO A 639 24.15 8.01 -6.59
C PRO A 639 25.45 7.20 -6.58
N GLY A 640 26.26 7.40 -7.62
CA GLY A 640 27.55 6.71 -7.80
C GLY A 640 27.46 5.22 -8.14
N ARG A 641 26.26 4.64 -8.33
CA ARG A 641 26.06 3.22 -8.65
C ARG A 641 25.15 3.06 -9.85
N ASP A 642 25.32 1.96 -10.59
CA ASP A 642 24.49 1.61 -11.76
C ASP A 642 23.14 0.95 -11.40
N ARG A 643 22.81 0.86 -10.12
CA ARG A 643 21.57 0.28 -9.63
C ARG A 643 20.39 1.17 -10.01
N ILE A 644 19.47 0.62 -10.77
CA ILE A 644 18.27 1.29 -11.26
C ILE A 644 17.25 1.45 -10.14
N LEU A 645 16.77 2.68 -9.94
CA LEU A 645 15.66 3.03 -9.04
C LEU A 645 14.34 3.14 -9.81
N GLY A 646 14.40 3.55 -11.06
CA GLY A 646 13.27 3.63 -11.96
C GLY A 646 13.70 4.07 -13.35
N ALA A 647 12.83 3.85 -14.31
CA ALA A 647 13.00 4.27 -15.69
C ALA A 647 11.68 4.79 -16.25
N THR A 648 11.76 5.83 -17.07
CA THR A 648 10.64 6.43 -17.81
C THR A 648 11.02 6.51 -19.28
N ILE A 649 10.13 6.06 -20.15
CA ILE A 649 10.28 6.13 -21.60
C ILE A 649 9.10 6.92 -22.15
N VAL A 650 9.39 7.94 -22.94
CA VAL A 650 8.43 8.69 -23.74
C VAL A 650 8.79 8.46 -25.20
N GLY A 651 7.85 8.00 -26.03
CA GLY A 651 8.09 7.76 -27.44
C GLY A 651 7.40 6.51 -27.97
N ALA A 652 7.70 6.15 -29.22
CA ALA A 652 7.10 4.99 -29.87
C ALA A 652 7.42 3.68 -29.12
N HIS A 653 6.41 2.81 -28.99
CA HIS A 653 6.50 1.50 -28.35
C HIS A 653 7.11 1.51 -26.93
N ALA A 654 6.90 2.59 -26.17
CA ALA A 654 7.43 2.74 -24.83
C ALA A 654 6.92 1.61 -23.90
N GLY A 655 5.66 1.19 -24.06
CA GLY A 655 5.04 0.11 -23.29
C GLY A 655 5.75 -1.23 -23.42
N GLU A 656 6.35 -1.52 -24.57
CA GLU A 656 7.11 -2.76 -24.83
C GLU A 656 8.56 -2.62 -24.38
N ARG A 657 9.18 -1.45 -24.64
CA ARG A 657 10.57 -1.17 -24.31
C ARG A 657 10.85 -1.12 -22.82
N ILE A 658 9.89 -0.73 -21.99
CA ILE A 658 10.03 -0.66 -20.53
C ILE A 658 10.27 -2.04 -19.88
N ALA A 659 9.93 -3.13 -20.57
CA ALA A 659 10.05 -4.50 -20.07
C ALA A 659 11.51 -4.88 -19.76
N GLU A 660 12.49 -4.36 -20.49
CA GLU A 660 13.91 -4.61 -20.23
C GLU A 660 14.35 -4.01 -18.89
N PHE A 661 13.93 -2.78 -18.59
CA PHE A 661 14.19 -2.17 -17.28
C PHE A 661 13.45 -2.90 -16.17
N ALA A 662 12.22 -3.37 -16.40
CA ALA A 662 11.49 -4.18 -15.44
C ALA A 662 12.23 -5.50 -15.12
N LEU A 663 12.74 -6.19 -16.15
CA LEU A 663 13.55 -7.40 -15.99
C LEU A 663 14.85 -7.09 -15.21
N ALA A 664 15.56 -6.03 -15.61
CA ALA A 664 16.80 -5.62 -14.96
C ALA A 664 16.57 -5.31 -13.47
N MET A 665 15.56 -4.51 -13.13
CA MET A 665 15.21 -4.17 -11.76
C MET A 665 14.77 -5.40 -10.95
N ARG A 666 13.97 -6.30 -11.53
CA ARG A 666 13.51 -7.54 -10.88
C ARG A 666 14.68 -8.42 -10.45
N HIS A 667 15.68 -8.54 -11.29
CA HIS A 667 16.87 -9.35 -11.06
C HIS A 667 18.05 -8.56 -10.49
N ARG A 668 17.84 -7.29 -10.11
CA ARG A 668 18.86 -6.39 -9.53
C ARG A 668 20.06 -6.20 -10.45
N LEU A 669 19.83 -6.21 -11.76
CA LEU A 669 20.83 -5.88 -12.77
C LEU A 669 20.93 -4.34 -12.86
N GLY A 670 22.17 -3.83 -12.98
CA GLY A 670 22.42 -2.42 -13.17
C GLY A 670 22.53 -2.03 -14.64
N LEU A 671 22.66 -0.73 -14.92
CA LEU A 671 22.84 -0.20 -16.28
C LEU A 671 24.06 -0.78 -16.99
N GLY A 672 25.10 -1.16 -16.26
CA GLY A 672 26.27 -1.83 -16.82
C GLY A 672 25.94 -3.17 -17.50
N LYS A 673 24.92 -3.88 -17.04
CA LYS A 673 24.45 -5.14 -17.66
C LYS A 673 23.65 -4.88 -18.93
N ILE A 674 22.78 -3.86 -18.93
CA ILE A 674 22.05 -3.41 -20.12
C ILE A 674 23.04 -2.98 -21.21
N LEU A 675 24.06 -2.19 -20.87
CA LEU A 675 25.11 -1.74 -21.79
C LEU A 675 25.89 -2.91 -22.41
N ALA A 676 26.15 -3.95 -21.62
CA ALA A 676 26.89 -5.14 -22.07
C ALA A 676 26.02 -6.12 -22.91
N THR A 677 24.68 -5.93 -22.90
CA THR A 677 23.77 -6.74 -23.71
C THR A 677 23.82 -6.30 -25.18
N VAL A 678 23.91 -7.26 -26.09
CA VAL A 678 23.87 -6.97 -27.54
C VAL A 678 22.41 -6.74 -27.92
N HIS A 679 22.14 -5.55 -28.47
CA HIS A 679 20.84 -5.20 -29.06
C HIS A 679 20.91 -5.29 -30.59
N PRO A 680 19.86 -5.77 -31.24
CA PRO A 680 19.81 -5.70 -32.72
C PRO A 680 19.82 -4.24 -33.18
N TYR A 681 20.55 -4.00 -34.28
CA TYR A 681 20.64 -2.68 -34.93
C TYR A 681 19.98 -2.74 -36.31
N PRO A 682 19.19 -1.72 -36.72
CA PRO A 682 18.69 -0.60 -35.88
C PRO A 682 17.36 -0.97 -35.20
N THR A 683 17.23 -0.68 -33.91
CA THR A 683 15.98 -0.88 -33.18
C THR A 683 15.72 0.25 -32.16
N LEU A 684 14.44 0.45 -31.79
CA LEU A 684 14.08 1.39 -30.74
C LEU A 684 14.61 0.98 -29.36
N MET A 685 14.87 -0.33 -29.14
CA MET A 685 15.46 -0.85 -27.89
C MET A 685 16.87 -0.34 -27.62
N GLU A 686 17.63 0.05 -28.66
CA GLU A 686 18.96 0.60 -28.46
C GLU A 686 18.96 1.91 -27.64
N GLY A 687 17.83 2.64 -27.57
CA GLY A 687 17.66 3.76 -26.66
C GLY A 687 17.91 3.39 -25.20
N ASN A 688 17.54 2.18 -24.76
CA ASN A 688 17.82 1.67 -23.44
C ASN A 688 19.33 1.41 -23.23
N LYS A 689 20.03 0.91 -24.24
CA LYS A 689 21.48 0.73 -24.23
C LYS A 689 22.21 2.08 -24.25
N TYR A 690 21.71 3.05 -25.04
CA TYR A 690 22.37 4.35 -25.15
C TYR A 690 22.23 5.19 -23.89
N VAL A 691 21.11 5.16 -23.16
CA VAL A 691 21.02 5.80 -21.84
C VAL A 691 21.99 5.16 -20.84
N ALA A 692 22.20 3.84 -20.90
CA ALA A 692 23.19 3.15 -20.08
C ALA A 692 24.63 3.56 -20.47
N GLY A 693 24.86 3.75 -21.77
CA GLY A 693 26.12 4.29 -22.32
C GLY A 693 26.38 5.73 -21.87
N ALA A 694 25.36 6.59 -21.90
CA ALA A 694 25.44 7.97 -21.42
C ALA A 694 25.78 8.01 -19.93
N TRP A 695 25.13 7.18 -19.12
CA TRP A 695 25.46 7.00 -17.70
C TRP A 695 26.92 6.61 -17.47
N ARG A 696 27.45 5.70 -18.29
CA ARG A 696 28.84 5.25 -18.20
C ARG A 696 29.81 6.33 -18.64
N ARG A 697 29.52 7.05 -19.72
CA ARG A 697 30.37 8.17 -20.22
C ARG A 697 30.47 9.28 -19.20
N ALA A 698 29.40 9.68 -18.54
CA ALA A 698 29.40 10.71 -17.51
C ALA A 698 30.30 10.37 -16.30
N ARG A 699 30.70 9.12 -16.13
CA ARG A 699 31.50 8.63 -15.00
C ARG A 699 32.88 8.12 -15.41
N GLN A 700 33.36 8.52 -16.55
CA GLN A 700 34.71 8.13 -17.01
C GLN A 700 35.76 8.70 -16.05
N PRO A 701 36.70 7.87 -15.54
CA PRO A 701 37.72 8.32 -14.62
C PRO A 701 38.80 9.14 -15.36
N GLY A 702 38.72 10.47 -15.30
CA GLY A 702 39.63 11.37 -16.02
C GLY A 702 41.11 11.09 -15.80
N ARG A 703 41.50 10.71 -14.57
CA ARG A 703 42.88 10.33 -14.27
C ARG A 703 43.36 9.07 -15.02
N LEU A 704 42.49 8.08 -15.14
CA LEU A 704 42.79 6.85 -15.88
C LEU A 704 42.86 7.14 -17.40
N LEU A 705 41.96 7.97 -17.93
CA LEU A 705 42.01 8.39 -19.34
C LEU A 705 43.29 9.17 -19.66
N ALA A 706 43.77 10.06 -18.76
CA ALA A 706 45.01 10.75 -18.93
C ALA A 706 46.21 9.77 -18.93
N LEU A 707 46.16 8.73 -18.05
CA LEU A 707 47.20 7.67 -18.03
C LEU A 707 47.18 6.86 -19.35
N LEU A 708 45.98 6.46 -19.81
CA LEU A 708 45.85 5.77 -21.07
C LEU A 708 46.29 6.62 -22.27
N ALA A 709 46.03 7.93 -22.26
CA ALA A 709 46.54 8.84 -23.28
C ALA A 709 48.09 8.89 -23.31
N ARG A 710 48.74 8.85 -22.13
CA ARG A 710 50.21 8.73 -22.04
C ARG A 710 50.72 7.38 -22.53
N TYR A 711 50.05 6.28 -22.15
CA TYR A 711 50.34 4.94 -22.63
C TYR A 711 50.25 4.85 -24.14
N HIS A 712 49.18 5.35 -24.76
CA HIS A 712 49.00 5.35 -26.20
C HIS A 712 50.00 6.22 -26.96
N ARG A 713 50.44 7.37 -26.40
CA ARG A 713 51.53 8.14 -26.96
C ARG A 713 52.84 7.36 -26.93
N TRP A 714 53.20 6.77 -25.79
CA TRP A 714 54.36 5.91 -25.67
C TRP A 714 54.35 4.74 -26.66
N ARG A 715 53.18 4.07 -26.84
CA ARG A 715 53.01 2.95 -27.79
C ARG A 715 53.22 3.39 -29.26
N ARG A 716 53.02 4.64 -29.58
CA ARG A 716 53.21 5.20 -30.94
C ARG A 716 54.64 5.76 -31.12
N GLY A 717 55.49 5.69 -30.12
CA GLY A 717 56.86 6.28 -30.16
C GLY A 717 56.87 7.81 -30.14
N ALA A 718 55.81 8.45 -29.61
CA ALA A 718 55.67 9.91 -29.58
C ALA A 718 55.86 10.46 -28.18
#